data_49d7946c876b5f5fc34b8462e48ac860
#
_entry.id   49d7946c876b5f5fc34b8462e48ac860
#
_cell.length_a   1.000
_cell.length_b   1.000
_cell.length_c   1.000
_cell.angle_alpha   90.00
_cell.angle_beta   90.00
_cell.angle_gamma   90.00
#
_symmetry.space_group_name_H-M   'P 1'
#
loop_
_entity.id
_entity.type
_entity.pdbx_description
1 polymer ?
#
loop_
_entity_poly.entity_id
_entity_poly.type
_entity_poly.pdbx_seq_one_letter_code
_entity_poly.pdbx_strand_id
1 'polypeptide(L)'
;MTRRPLCLVCLFLMLFLAAGDWLGFPFIRGNPLPDYLKEWIKEHPESVVCGEVESFRDTEFSQTVSLNESYLIYRSKKFPIKNITVYLKKREELKPGMYLCVRGILEELSLPRNPGEFNARQYYACDHMYYSVKKGEVLKKGKEGNAYQTLLLRIREHLNGVLEGAAGEAAPVFAAMVLGEKGELPKETKMLYQMAGIIHILAISGLHISLLGMGLYELLKKTGLGIWSAGFLSLTVMIFYGEMTGGSVSAMRAVSMFLIATGAKILGRIYDMMTALSVSAMILLLESPAYLYNTGFLLSFGAVLGVGAVLPVFLKFSGIKNKILKSLMGSVCVQLTTLPVMLWFYGEVSIIGIFLNLLVLPTVGIVLISGVFTALIGCISPGLAVCVSLPGRLVLFAYDKLCSLGASLLFCTWTPGQPKIWQAVIYYILLFSVTGAAGFLIKKEVKNRRKLYLAKSGFVVSLAAALFVLSQRDRQHMEITCLDIGQGDAIAAQLPTGEVFLVDGGSSNKKNIGQYQILPFLKNQGISYVDAVFISHTDEDHISGVREILEYMEKGLISLKIGNLILPGISEKPEAWRELEALAKKVGIQVMTANKGDDFRIGDGRISVLSPEKGASGEDVNEDAVVFLLSYKNFRGLFTGDVGEETEKKLLSVLTDVDFLKVGHHGSGYSSTQAFLDKIKPEVSVISCSESNTYGHPSPETIKRLEKSGSRVEYTMKSGAVTVFTDGKNVGVRRFSPS
;
A
#
# COMPACT_ATOMS: atom_id res chain seq x y z
N MET A 1 -1.55 23.16 25.52
CA MET A 1 -0.16 22.75 25.30
C MET A 1 0.82 23.32 26.32
N THR A 2 0.69 24.56 26.74
CA THR A 2 1.63 25.19 27.72
C THR A 2 1.80 24.48 29.07
N ARG A 3 0.91 23.57 29.45
CA ARG A 3 1.02 22.73 30.66
C ARG A 3 1.60 21.33 30.40
N ARG A 4 2.07 21.04 29.16
CA ARG A 4 2.61 19.74 28.73
C ARG A 4 3.95 19.94 28.00
N PRO A 5 5.02 20.21 28.72
CA PRO A 5 6.33 20.55 28.12
C PRO A 5 6.86 19.43 27.20
N LEU A 6 6.68 18.16 27.58
CA LEU A 6 7.15 17.03 26.77
C LEU A 6 6.44 16.93 25.40
N CYS A 7 5.17 17.38 25.30
CA CYS A 7 4.51 17.45 23.99
C CYS A 7 5.15 18.49 23.07
N LEU A 8 5.63 19.60 23.62
CA LEU A 8 6.33 20.63 22.85
C LEU A 8 7.72 20.15 22.43
N VAL A 9 8.45 19.47 23.33
CA VAL A 9 9.75 18.87 23.00
C VAL A 9 9.61 17.82 21.89
N CYS A 10 8.61 16.95 22.00
CA CYS A 10 8.32 15.95 20.96
C CYS A 10 8.00 16.59 19.61
N LEU A 11 7.15 17.61 19.59
CA LEU A 11 6.82 18.34 18.36
C LEU A 11 8.06 19.01 17.76
N PHE A 12 8.88 19.63 18.59
CA PHE A 12 10.14 20.24 18.15
C PHE A 12 11.09 19.19 17.54
N LEU A 13 11.24 18.03 18.19
CA LEU A 13 12.06 16.92 17.67
C LEU A 13 11.55 16.46 16.29
N MET A 14 10.23 16.27 16.14
CA MET A 14 9.64 15.86 14.86
C MET A 14 9.90 16.90 13.76
N LEU A 15 9.70 18.18 14.06
CA LEU A 15 9.95 19.27 13.10
C LEU A 15 11.44 19.39 12.76
N PHE A 16 12.33 19.22 13.73
CA PHE A 16 13.77 19.25 13.53
C PHE A 16 14.23 18.11 12.61
N LEU A 17 13.73 16.88 12.85
CA LEU A 17 14.04 15.72 12.00
C LEU A 17 13.50 15.90 10.57
N ALA A 18 12.26 16.38 10.42
CA ALA A 18 11.66 16.64 9.13
C ALA A 18 12.40 17.75 8.35
N ALA A 19 12.76 18.85 9.01
CA ALA A 19 13.55 19.92 8.42
C ALA A 19 14.96 19.46 8.04
N GLY A 20 15.59 18.66 8.89
CA GLY A 20 16.90 18.07 8.61
C GLY A 20 16.87 17.19 7.35
N ASP A 21 15.87 16.33 7.20
CA ASP A 21 15.72 15.50 6.01
C ASP A 21 15.47 16.34 4.75
N TRP A 22 14.64 17.39 4.86
CA TRP A 22 14.38 18.33 3.76
C TRP A 22 15.64 19.09 3.33
N LEU A 23 16.52 19.41 4.27
CA LEU A 23 17.82 20.09 4.02
C LEU A 23 18.91 19.10 3.56
N GLY A 24 18.59 17.80 3.40
CA GLY A 24 19.52 16.79 2.91
C GLY A 24 20.48 16.24 3.97
N PHE A 25 20.23 16.47 5.28
CA PHE A 25 20.99 15.82 6.32
C PHE A 25 20.67 14.32 6.40
N PRO A 26 21.68 13.43 6.43
CA PRO A 26 21.46 11.97 6.31
C PRO A 26 20.93 11.30 7.59
N PHE A 27 20.23 12.03 8.48
CA PHE A 27 19.71 11.47 9.72
C PHE A 27 18.68 10.36 9.52
N ILE A 28 17.92 10.41 8.42
CA ILE A 28 16.78 9.51 8.17
C ILE A 28 17.10 8.48 7.09
N ARG A 29 17.91 8.83 6.08
CA ARG A 29 18.12 8.03 4.86
C ARG A 29 19.51 7.40 4.75
N GLY A 30 20.24 7.30 5.84
CA GLY A 30 21.62 6.83 5.84
C GLY A 30 21.78 5.36 5.48
N ASN A 31 21.94 5.05 4.19
CA ASN A 31 22.46 3.75 3.78
C ASN A 31 23.91 3.60 4.37
N PRO A 32 24.17 2.55 5.17
CA PRO A 32 25.43 2.43 5.90
C PRO A 32 26.65 2.15 5.01
N LEU A 33 26.43 1.73 3.75
CA LEU A 33 27.56 1.39 2.86
C LEU A 33 28.11 2.64 2.17
N PRO A 34 29.46 2.75 2.05
CA PRO A 34 30.12 3.76 1.24
C PRO A 34 29.74 3.65 -0.25
N ASP A 35 29.76 4.78 -0.96
CA ASP A 35 29.29 4.83 -2.36
C ASP A 35 30.07 3.90 -3.29
N TYR A 36 31.39 3.76 -3.12
CA TYR A 36 32.19 2.84 -3.91
C TYR A 36 31.76 1.36 -3.75
N LEU A 37 31.21 0.98 -2.59
CA LEU A 37 30.68 -0.38 -2.40
C LEU A 37 29.30 -0.53 -3.03
N LYS A 38 28.48 0.52 -3.04
CA LYS A 38 27.18 0.50 -3.75
C LYS A 38 27.37 0.32 -5.25
N GLU A 39 28.36 0.99 -5.83
CA GLU A 39 28.74 0.81 -7.25
C GLU A 39 29.26 -0.61 -7.49
N TRP A 40 30.15 -1.07 -6.64
CA TRP A 40 30.69 -2.44 -6.74
C TRP A 40 29.59 -3.51 -6.67
N ILE A 41 28.60 -3.37 -5.78
CA ILE A 41 27.46 -4.29 -5.67
C ILE A 41 26.66 -4.34 -6.96
N LYS A 42 26.47 -3.20 -7.64
CA LYS A 42 25.76 -3.15 -8.94
C LYS A 42 26.48 -3.94 -10.03
N GLU A 43 27.80 -3.87 -10.06
CA GLU A 43 28.61 -4.59 -11.02
C GLU A 43 28.80 -6.06 -10.64
N HIS A 44 28.84 -6.38 -9.35
CA HIS A 44 29.09 -7.70 -8.78
C HIS A 44 27.99 -8.06 -7.78
N PRO A 45 26.79 -8.36 -8.23
CA PRO A 45 25.64 -8.57 -7.32
C PRO A 45 25.79 -9.83 -6.46
N GLU A 46 26.56 -10.83 -6.90
CA GLU A 46 26.82 -12.02 -6.09
C GLU A 46 27.79 -11.72 -4.95
N SER A 47 27.27 -11.71 -3.73
CA SER A 47 27.98 -11.26 -2.55
C SER A 47 27.79 -12.22 -1.38
N VAL A 48 28.70 -12.14 -0.39
CA VAL A 48 28.60 -12.93 0.85
C VAL A 48 28.18 -12.00 1.99
N VAL A 49 27.06 -12.34 2.60
CA VAL A 49 26.51 -11.63 3.76
C VAL A 49 26.45 -12.58 4.94
N CYS A 50 26.85 -12.09 6.11
CA CYS A 50 26.77 -12.86 7.35
C CYS A 50 26.05 -12.02 8.42
N GLY A 51 25.28 -12.68 9.28
CA GLY A 51 24.55 -12.05 10.36
C GLY A 51 23.97 -13.08 11.33
N GLU A 52 23.25 -12.59 12.33
CA GLU A 52 22.53 -13.42 13.29
C GLU A 52 21.07 -13.57 12.86
N VAL A 53 20.54 -14.78 12.88
CA VAL A 53 19.14 -15.06 12.53
C VAL A 53 18.21 -14.47 13.60
N GLU A 54 17.45 -13.47 13.22
CA GLU A 54 16.40 -12.90 14.05
C GLU A 54 15.11 -13.72 13.96
N SER A 55 14.68 -13.98 12.74
CA SER A 55 13.46 -14.74 12.46
C SER A 55 13.56 -15.39 11.10
N PHE A 56 12.73 -16.41 10.89
CA PHE A 56 12.60 -17.04 9.58
C PHE A 56 11.15 -17.48 9.34
N ARG A 57 10.80 -17.61 8.08
CA ARG A 57 9.49 -18.08 7.64
C ARG A 57 9.66 -19.01 6.45
N ASP A 58 9.03 -20.17 6.54
CA ASP A 58 8.94 -21.09 5.42
C ASP A 58 7.80 -20.66 4.49
N THR A 59 8.08 -20.66 3.20
CA THR A 59 7.09 -20.53 2.15
C THR A 59 7.03 -21.84 1.36
N GLU A 60 6.07 -21.99 0.48
CA GLU A 60 5.88 -23.23 -0.27
C GLU A 60 7.16 -23.66 -1.02
N PHE A 61 7.89 -22.71 -1.61
CA PHE A 61 9.05 -22.96 -2.48
C PHE A 61 10.38 -22.45 -1.94
N SER A 62 10.39 -21.69 -0.85
CA SER A 62 11.59 -21.02 -0.36
C SER A 62 11.49 -20.78 1.16
N GLN A 63 12.58 -20.30 1.75
CA GLN A 63 12.60 -19.84 3.14
C GLN A 63 13.10 -18.39 3.17
N THR A 64 12.36 -17.54 3.85
CA THR A 64 12.75 -16.14 4.08
C THR A 64 13.35 -16.02 5.45
N VAL A 65 14.54 -15.44 5.56
CA VAL A 65 15.30 -15.29 6.81
C VAL A 65 15.62 -13.82 7.02
N SER A 66 15.28 -13.28 8.18
CA SER A 66 15.73 -11.96 8.62
C SER A 66 16.99 -12.12 9.43
N LEU A 67 18.05 -11.40 9.05
CA LEU A 67 19.32 -11.36 9.77
C LEU A 67 19.51 -10.00 10.40
N ASN A 68 19.92 -9.98 11.67
CA ASN A 68 20.35 -8.80 12.42
C ASN A 68 21.85 -8.69 12.46
N GLU A 69 22.34 -7.49 12.82
CA GLU A 69 23.77 -7.18 12.96
C GLU A 69 24.62 -7.72 11.80
N SER A 70 24.06 -7.62 10.59
CA SER A 70 24.63 -8.22 9.40
C SER A 70 25.76 -7.39 8.83
N TYR A 71 26.69 -8.05 8.15
CA TYR A 71 27.79 -7.42 7.45
C TYR A 71 28.07 -8.09 6.10
N LEU A 72 28.45 -7.25 5.14
CA LEU A 72 28.95 -7.64 3.84
C LEU A 72 30.43 -7.99 3.96
N ILE A 73 30.87 -9.10 3.36
CA ILE A 73 32.28 -9.46 3.24
C ILE A 73 32.79 -9.00 1.88
N TYR A 74 33.71 -8.01 1.90
CA TYR A 74 34.40 -7.53 0.72
C TYR A 74 35.91 -7.50 0.94
N ARG A 75 36.69 -8.19 0.08
CA ARG A 75 38.17 -8.30 0.19
C ARG A 75 38.62 -8.63 1.62
N SER A 76 37.98 -9.63 2.24
CA SER A 76 38.23 -10.06 3.63
C SER A 76 37.96 -9.01 4.72
N LYS A 77 37.37 -7.86 4.38
CA LYS A 77 36.90 -6.85 5.33
C LYS A 77 35.40 -6.97 5.52
N LYS A 78 34.96 -6.65 6.75
CA LYS A 78 33.53 -6.64 7.14
C LYS A 78 32.98 -5.22 7.07
N PHE A 79 31.87 -5.03 6.32
CA PHE A 79 31.17 -3.75 6.24
C PHE A 79 29.76 -3.93 6.81
N PRO A 80 29.41 -3.20 7.88
CA PRO A 80 28.11 -3.36 8.54
C PRO A 80 26.99 -2.91 7.59
N ILE A 81 25.95 -3.74 7.44
CA ILE A 81 24.75 -3.46 6.68
C ILE A 81 23.50 -3.49 7.54
N LYS A 82 23.66 -3.69 8.86
CA LYS A 82 22.60 -3.80 9.87
C LYS A 82 21.64 -4.97 9.56
N ASN A 83 20.36 -4.70 9.34
CA ASN A 83 19.37 -5.75 9.14
C ASN A 83 19.17 -6.06 7.65
N ILE A 84 18.96 -7.32 7.32
CA ILE A 84 18.78 -7.76 5.94
C ILE A 84 17.83 -8.94 5.85
N THR A 85 17.02 -8.98 4.79
CA THR A 85 16.21 -10.15 4.44
C THR A 85 16.91 -11.01 3.40
N VAL A 86 16.97 -12.31 3.67
CA VAL A 86 17.59 -13.31 2.79
C VAL A 86 16.52 -14.29 2.31
N TYR A 87 16.43 -14.47 1.00
CA TYR A 87 15.58 -15.48 0.37
C TYR A 87 16.43 -16.69 -0.02
N LEU A 88 16.33 -17.76 0.76
CA LEU A 88 17.09 -18.98 0.55
C LEU A 88 16.51 -19.82 -0.58
N LYS A 89 17.37 -20.43 -1.40
CA LYS A 89 16.97 -21.38 -2.45
C LYS A 89 16.42 -22.70 -1.88
N LYS A 90 16.92 -23.11 -0.71
CA LYS A 90 16.53 -24.35 -0.02
C LYS A 90 16.18 -24.05 1.40
N ARG A 91 15.27 -24.84 1.98
CA ARG A 91 14.96 -24.76 3.41
C ARG A 91 16.12 -25.31 4.23
N GLU A 92 16.43 -24.62 5.30
CA GLU A 92 17.48 -24.97 6.26
C GLU A 92 16.89 -25.04 7.66
N GLU A 93 17.40 -25.95 8.48
CA GLU A 93 17.08 -25.95 9.91
C GLU A 93 17.79 -24.79 10.60
N LEU A 94 17.02 -23.78 10.98
CA LEU A 94 17.50 -22.55 11.59
C LEU A 94 16.93 -22.39 13.01
N LYS A 95 17.64 -21.64 13.83
CA LYS A 95 17.18 -21.19 15.16
C LYS A 95 17.46 -19.69 15.28
N PRO A 96 16.58 -18.93 15.93
CA PRO A 96 16.86 -17.53 16.26
C PRO A 96 18.16 -17.42 17.08
N GLY A 97 18.94 -16.38 16.82
CA GLY A 97 20.25 -16.18 17.40
C GLY A 97 21.38 -17.01 16.77
N MET A 98 21.09 -17.86 15.79
CA MET A 98 22.09 -18.62 15.07
C MET A 98 22.84 -17.72 14.09
N TYR A 99 24.16 -17.84 14.06
CA TYR A 99 24.97 -17.12 13.07
C TYR A 99 24.88 -17.80 11.69
N LEU A 100 24.62 -17.01 10.66
CA LEU A 100 24.43 -17.50 9.30
C LEU A 100 25.28 -16.68 8.32
N CYS A 101 26.02 -17.37 7.43
CA CYS A 101 26.68 -16.76 6.28
C CYS A 101 26.07 -17.30 4.99
N VAL A 102 25.64 -16.40 4.12
CA VAL A 102 24.92 -16.72 2.87
C VAL A 102 25.61 -16.04 1.71
N ARG A 103 25.76 -16.75 0.61
CA ARG A 103 26.13 -16.21 -0.70
C ARG A 103 24.86 -16.05 -1.54
N GLY A 104 24.67 -14.94 -2.20
CA GLY A 104 23.53 -14.71 -3.07
C GLY A 104 23.58 -13.34 -3.75
N ILE A 105 22.54 -13.02 -4.49
CA ILE A 105 22.41 -11.75 -5.19
C ILE A 105 21.99 -10.68 -4.20
N LEU A 106 22.91 -9.78 -3.85
CA LEU A 106 22.66 -8.64 -2.97
C LEU A 106 22.07 -7.49 -3.78
N GLU A 107 20.86 -7.09 -3.43
CA GLU A 107 20.16 -6.00 -4.11
C GLU A 107 19.73 -4.95 -3.08
N GLU A 108 19.84 -3.69 -3.46
CA GLU A 108 19.24 -2.60 -2.69
C GLU A 108 17.72 -2.68 -2.77
N LEU A 109 17.01 -2.38 -1.67
CA LEU A 109 15.54 -2.35 -1.69
C LEU A 109 15.05 -1.32 -2.71
N SER A 110 14.13 -1.73 -3.56
CA SER A 110 13.67 -0.93 -4.68
C SER A 110 12.93 0.34 -4.22
N LEU A 111 13.17 1.42 -4.94
CA LEU A 111 12.30 2.60 -4.90
C LEU A 111 11.03 2.34 -5.72
N PRO A 112 9.94 3.04 -5.42
CA PRO A 112 8.74 2.96 -6.26
C PRO A 112 9.07 3.42 -7.68
N ARG A 113 8.53 2.74 -8.66
CA ARG A 113 8.71 3.07 -10.07
C ARG A 113 7.44 3.66 -10.70
N ASN A 114 6.31 3.59 -9.98
CA ASN A 114 5.03 4.16 -10.39
C ASN A 114 4.45 5.05 -9.28
N PRO A 115 3.68 6.10 -9.61
CA PRO A 115 2.92 6.85 -8.63
C PRO A 115 2.01 5.92 -7.81
N GLY A 116 2.00 6.09 -6.49
CA GLY A 116 1.19 5.26 -5.59
C GLY A 116 1.75 3.89 -5.25
N GLU A 117 2.83 3.46 -5.89
CA GLU A 117 3.49 2.19 -5.58
C GLU A 117 4.12 2.21 -4.19
N PHE A 118 4.15 1.05 -3.53
CA PHE A 118 4.70 0.91 -2.19
C PHE A 118 6.21 1.18 -2.15
N ASN A 119 6.63 2.11 -1.30
CA ASN A 119 8.05 2.42 -1.10
C ASN A 119 8.66 1.48 -0.06
N ALA A 120 9.16 0.34 -0.52
CA ALA A 120 9.79 -0.67 0.34
C ALA A 120 11.01 -0.11 1.08
N ARG A 121 11.86 0.65 0.40
CA ARG A 121 13.06 1.24 0.99
C ARG A 121 12.73 2.18 2.16
N GLN A 122 11.72 3.04 2.00
CA GLN A 122 11.29 3.96 3.05
C GLN A 122 10.63 3.22 4.22
N TYR A 123 9.82 2.20 3.92
CA TYR A 123 9.12 1.42 4.94
C TYR A 123 10.11 0.64 5.82
N TYR A 124 11.05 -0.10 5.21
CA TYR A 124 12.01 -0.92 5.93
C TYR A 124 13.20 -0.15 6.50
N ALA A 125 13.39 1.13 6.12
CA ALA A 125 14.41 1.99 6.75
C ALA A 125 14.21 2.16 8.26
N CYS A 126 12.97 2.02 8.75
CA CYS A 126 12.66 2.04 10.19
C CYS A 126 13.37 0.91 10.94
N ASP A 127 13.49 -0.25 10.31
CA ASP A 127 14.15 -1.44 10.83
C ASP A 127 15.62 -1.50 10.39
N HIS A 128 16.18 -0.37 9.93
CA HIS A 128 17.54 -0.27 9.39
C HIS A 128 17.87 -1.27 8.29
N MET A 129 16.87 -1.67 7.50
CA MET A 129 17.01 -2.61 6.40
C MET A 129 17.03 -1.86 5.07
N TYR A 130 18.12 -1.98 4.32
CA TYR A 130 18.37 -1.29 3.06
C TYR A 130 18.60 -2.23 1.89
N TYR A 131 18.90 -3.51 2.19
CA TYR A 131 19.29 -4.53 1.23
C TYR A 131 18.50 -5.81 1.44
N SER A 132 18.43 -6.63 0.39
CA SER A 132 17.95 -8.01 0.43
C SER A 132 18.90 -8.92 -0.33
N VAL A 133 18.98 -10.20 0.06
CA VAL A 133 19.72 -11.23 -0.67
C VAL A 133 18.73 -12.16 -1.33
N LYS A 134 18.79 -12.24 -2.66
CA LYS A 134 18.01 -13.21 -3.45
C LYS A 134 18.84 -14.42 -3.78
N LYS A 135 18.17 -15.57 -3.97
CA LYS A 135 18.79 -16.85 -4.35
C LYS A 135 19.91 -17.25 -3.40
N GLY A 136 19.73 -17.03 -2.08
CA GLY A 136 20.72 -17.29 -1.06
C GLY A 136 21.09 -18.77 -0.92
N GLU A 137 22.39 -19.06 -0.83
CA GLU A 137 22.96 -20.36 -0.52
C GLU A 137 23.76 -20.28 0.77
N VAL A 138 23.49 -21.17 1.72
CA VAL A 138 24.17 -21.17 3.03
C VAL A 138 25.59 -21.69 2.88
N LEU A 139 26.56 -20.85 3.21
CA LEU A 139 27.98 -21.22 3.22
C LEU A 139 28.41 -21.75 4.58
N LYS A 140 27.91 -21.13 5.66
CA LYS A 140 28.26 -21.49 7.02
C LYS A 140 27.08 -21.19 7.95
N LYS A 141 26.80 -22.12 8.87
CA LYS A 141 25.83 -21.90 9.95
C LYS A 141 26.44 -22.26 11.30
N GLY A 142 26.13 -21.43 12.29
CA GLY A 142 26.48 -21.68 13.69
C GLY A 142 25.72 -22.88 14.25
N LYS A 143 26.20 -23.43 15.35
CA LYS A 143 25.54 -24.56 16.04
C LYS A 143 24.55 -24.12 17.09
N GLU A 144 24.78 -22.98 17.72
CA GLU A 144 24.02 -22.46 18.85
C GLU A 144 23.11 -21.31 18.41
N GLY A 145 21.92 -21.27 18.96
CA GLY A 145 20.96 -20.18 18.85
C GLY A 145 20.68 -19.57 20.21
N ASN A 146 19.96 -18.46 20.24
CA ASN A 146 19.51 -17.84 21.48
C ASN A 146 18.38 -18.66 22.10
N ALA A 147 18.63 -19.23 23.27
CA ALA A 147 17.68 -20.11 23.97
C ALA A 147 16.34 -19.41 24.29
N TYR A 148 16.40 -18.14 24.68
CA TYR A 148 15.22 -17.33 24.97
C TYR A 148 14.36 -17.08 23.72
N GLN A 149 14.98 -16.62 22.64
CA GLN A 149 14.27 -16.38 21.38
C GLN A 149 13.73 -17.68 20.77
N THR A 150 14.49 -18.77 20.89
CA THR A 150 14.02 -20.11 20.47
C THR A 150 12.82 -20.56 21.28
N LEU A 151 12.79 -20.29 22.59
CA LEU A 151 11.63 -20.58 23.44
C LEU A 151 10.40 -19.77 23.01
N LEU A 152 10.58 -18.46 22.76
CA LEU A 152 9.50 -17.59 22.26
C LEU A 152 8.90 -18.10 20.94
N LEU A 153 9.78 -18.47 20.00
CA LEU A 153 9.35 -19.05 18.72
C LEU A 153 8.53 -20.33 18.91
N ARG A 154 9.04 -21.27 19.71
CA ARG A 154 8.33 -22.53 20.00
C ARG A 154 6.98 -22.31 20.65
N ILE A 155 6.90 -21.37 21.61
CA ILE A 155 5.63 -21.02 22.25
C ILE A 155 4.65 -20.48 21.19
N ARG A 156 5.11 -19.55 20.33
CA ARG A 156 4.28 -18.96 19.28
C ARG A 156 3.80 -20.02 18.28
N GLU A 157 4.69 -20.89 17.79
CA GLU A 157 4.35 -21.98 16.88
C GLU A 157 3.36 -22.97 17.50
N HIS A 158 3.59 -23.35 18.76
CA HIS A 158 2.67 -24.25 19.48
C HIS A 158 1.27 -23.62 19.62
N LEU A 159 1.19 -22.34 20.04
CA LEU A 159 -0.08 -21.64 20.17
C LEU A 159 -0.76 -21.44 18.80
N ASN A 160 -0.01 -21.21 17.73
CA ASN A 160 -0.55 -21.14 16.37
C ASN A 160 -1.19 -22.47 15.97
N GLY A 161 -0.50 -23.60 16.13
CA GLY A 161 -1.04 -24.91 15.85
C GLY A 161 -2.30 -25.24 16.66
N VAL A 162 -2.36 -24.80 17.92
CA VAL A 162 -3.58 -24.90 18.74
C VAL A 162 -4.74 -24.09 18.14
N LEU A 163 -4.48 -22.85 17.70
CA LEU A 163 -5.51 -22.01 17.07
C LEU A 163 -6.00 -22.62 15.75
N GLU A 164 -5.10 -23.16 14.93
CA GLU A 164 -5.45 -23.86 13.69
C GLU A 164 -6.38 -25.05 13.96
N GLY A 165 -6.04 -25.88 14.92
CA GLY A 165 -6.85 -27.04 15.28
C GLY A 165 -8.22 -26.70 15.90
N ALA A 166 -8.35 -25.55 16.57
CA ALA A 166 -9.57 -25.19 17.31
C ALA A 166 -10.47 -24.19 16.56
N ALA A 167 -9.92 -23.29 15.73
CA ALA A 167 -10.66 -22.17 15.16
C ALA A 167 -11.00 -22.34 13.66
N GLY A 168 -10.43 -23.34 12.97
CA GLY A 168 -10.71 -23.63 11.55
C GLY A 168 -10.41 -22.41 10.66
N GLU A 169 -11.34 -22.05 9.77
CA GLU A 169 -11.16 -20.91 8.83
C GLU A 169 -10.88 -19.56 9.51
N ALA A 170 -11.27 -19.39 10.78
CA ALA A 170 -10.98 -18.17 11.53
C ALA A 170 -9.58 -18.16 12.16
N ALA A 171 -8.83 -19.28 12.12
CA ALA A 171 -7.51 -19.41 12.75
C ALA A 171 -6.50 -18.36 12.28
N PRO A 172 -6.35 -18.04 10.98
CA PRO A 172 -5.41 -17.02 10.53
C PRO A 172 -5.71 -15.63 11.09
N VAL A 173 -6.99 -15.29 11.28
CA VAL A 173 -7.40 -14.00 11.86
C VAL A 173 -7.11 -13.99 13.37
N PHE A 174 -7.37 -15.07 14.09
CA PHE A 174 -6.96 -15.20 15.50
C PHE A 174 -5.45 -15.12 15.67
N ALA A 175 -4.68 -15.84 14.82
CA ALA A 175 -3.21 -15.78 14.84
C ALA A 175 -2.68 -14.35 14.60
N ALA A 176 -3.25 -13.63 13.65
CA ALA A 176 -2.90 -12.24 13.40
C ALA A 176 -3.21 -11.33 14.60
N MET A 177 -4.36 -11.49 15.25
CA MET A 177 -4.81 -10.67 16.37
C MET A 177 -4.14 -11.01 17.69
N VAL A 178 -3.87 -12.30 17.97
CA VAL A 178 -3.35 -12.78 19.25
C VAL A 178 -1.83 -12.95 19.22
N LEU A 179 -1.28 -13.51 18.16
CA LEU A 179 0.15 -13.84 18.06
C LEU A 179 0.94 -12.87 17.17
N GLY A 180 0.27 -11.94 16.45
CA GLY A 180 0.91 -11.05 15.48
C GLY A 180 1.29 -11.75 14.17
N GLU A 181 0.91 -13.02 13.99
CA GLU A 181 1.24 -13.80 12.80
C GLU A 181 0.30 -13.47 11.63
N LYS A 182 0.85 -12.85 10.58
CA LYS A 182 0.07 -12.37 9.42
C LYS A 182 0.36 -13.15 8.14
N GLY A 183 1.27 -14.12 8.22
CA GLY A 183 1.77 -14.83 7.04
C GLY A 183 0.71 -15.67 6.35
N GLU A 184 -0.15 -16.30 7.13
CA GLU A 184 -1.21 -17.20 6.64
C GLU A 184 -2.55 -16.50 6.42
N LEU A 185 -2.61 -15.19 6.68
CA LEU A 185 -3.86 -14.44 6.51
C LEU A 185 -4.25 -14.39 5.02
N PRO A 186 -5.44 -14.88 4.64
CA PRO A 186 -5.90 -14.87 3.26
C PRO A 186 -5.86 -13.46 2.66
N LYS A 187 -5.37 -13.36 1.43
CA LYS A 187 -5.24 -12.10 0.69
C LYS A 187 -6.58 -11.39 0.57
N GLU A 188 -7.63 -12.15 0.30
CA GLU A 188 -9.00 -11.66 0.18
C GLU A 188 -9.51 -11.04 1.48
N THR A 189 -9.31 -11.71 2.62
CA THR A 189 -9.70 -11.19 3.95
C THR A 189 -8.99 -9.87 4.24
N LYS A 190 -7.70 -9.78 3.92
CA LYS A 190 -6.91 -8.55 4.10
C LYS A 190 -7.45 -7.41 3.24
N MET A 191 -7.74 -7.67 1.95
CA MET A 191 -8.29 -6.67 1.03
C MET A 191 -9.69 -6.23 1.44
N LEU A 192 -10.57 -7.18 1.81
CA LEU A 192 -11.92 -6.89 2.28
C LEU A 192 -11.91 -5.99 3.53
N TYR A 193 -11.09 -6.31 4.54
CA TYR A 193 -10.98 -5.50 5.76
C TYR A 193 -10.32 -4.15 5.53
N GLN A 194 -9.41 -4.06 4.54
CA GLN A 194 -8.82 -2.79 4.13
C GLN A 194 -9.88 -1.88 3.49
N MET A 195 -10.64 -2.39 2.54
CA MET A 195 -11.72 -1.65 1.88
C MET A 195 -12.81 -1.23 2.87
N ALA A 196 -13.17 -2.13 3.79
CA ALA A 196 -14.12 -1.85 4.86
C ALA A 196 -13.58 -0.90 5.96
N GLY A 197 -12.28 -0.57 5.96
CA GLY A 197 -11.65 0.34 6.94
C GLY A 197 -11.44 -0.26 8.33
N ILE A 198 -11.48 -1.58 8.47
CA ILE A 198 -11.28 -2.28 9.74
C ILE A 198 -9.97 -3.08 9.81
N ILE A 199 -9.09 -2.97 8.81
CA ILE A 199 -7.82 -3.71 8.75
C ILE A 199 -6.94 -3.53 10.00
N HIS A 200 -7.12 -2.43 10.73
CA HIS A 200 -6.37 -2.12 11.95
C HIS A 200 -6.61 -3.13 13.09
N ILE A 201 -7.70 -3.92 13.05
CA ILE A 201 -7.94 -4.99 14.05
C ILE A 201 -6.99 -6.19 13.87
N LEU A 202 -6.48 -6.41 12.65
CA LEU A 202 -5.51 -7.47 12.34
C LEU A 202 -4.09 -7.14 12.82
N ALA A 203 -3.87 -5.92 13.29
CA ALA A 203 -2.61 -5.53 13.91
C ALA A 203 -2.75 -5.48 15.42
N ILE A 204 -1.72 -5.91 16.14
CA ILE A 204 -1.69 -5.73 17.59
C ILE A 204 -1.70 -4.23 17.90
N SER A 205 -2.78 -3.79 18.51
CA SER A 205 -3.05 -2.37 18.76
C SER A 205 -2.98 -2.01 20.24
N GLY A 206 -3.03 -0.70 20.51
CA GLY A 206 -3.14 -0.21 21.90
C GLY A 206 -4.34 -0.76 22.66
N LEU A 207 -5.43 -1.09 21.95
CA LEU A 207 -6.60 -1.70 22.55
C LEU A 207 -6.29 -3.14 23.03
N HIS A 208 -5.58 -3.93 22.22
CA HIS A 208 -5.14 -5.29 22.58
C HIS A 208 -4.27 -5.28 23.85
N ILE A 209 -3.21 -4.47 23.84
CA ILE A 209 -2.29 -4.33 24.99
C ILE A 209 -3.01 -3.79 26.24
N SER A 210 -3.89 -2.81 26.07
CA SER A 210 -4.65 -2.24 27.20
C SER A 210 -5.65 -3.25 27.77
N LEU A 211 -6.36 -4.00 26.92
CA LEU A 211 -7.33 -5.00 27.37
C LEU A 211 -6.63 -6.15 28.12
N LEU A 212 -5.57 -6.72 27.54
CA LEU A 212 -4.83 -7.82 28.12
C LEU A 212 -4.04 -7.38 29.34
N GLY A 213 -3.26 -6.30 29.26
CA GLY A 213 -2.39 -5.85 30.34
C GLY A 213 -3.17 -5.28 31.52
N MET A 214 -4.18 -4.42 31.27
CA MET A 214 -5.00 -3.89 32.35
C MET A 214 -5.95 -4.95 32.92
N GLY A 215 -6.49 -5.85 32.06
CA GLY A 215 -7.28 -6.99 32.48
C GLY A 215 -6.50 -7.90 33.41
N LEU A 216 -5.26 -8.24 33.05
CA LEU A 216 -4.35 -9.03 33.89
C LEU A 216 -4.02 -8.32 35.20
N TYR A 217 -3.69 -7.02 35.14
CA TYR A 217 -3.43 -6.21 36.35
C TYR A 217 -4.61 -6.23 37.32
N GLU A 218 -5.83 -5.99 36.86
CA GLU A 218 -7.03 -5.99 37.70
C GLU A 218 -7.37 -7.40 38.22
N LEU A 219 -7.12 -8.45 37.41
CA LEU A 219 -7.27 -9.84 37.85
C LEU A 219 -6.31 -10.18 38.99
N LEU A 220 -5.03 -9.86 38.83
CA LEU A 220 -3.99 -10.07 39.86
C LEU A 220 -4.31 -9.32 41.17
N LYS A 221 -4.87 -8.11 41.05
CA LYS A 221 -5.34 -7.38 42.26
C LYS A 221 -6.52 -8.10 42.93
N LYS A 222 -7.45 -8.67 42.19
CA LYS A 222 -8.57 -9.42 42.76
C LYS A 222 -8.13 -10.71 43.48
N THR A 223 -7.00 -11.30 43.11
CA THR A 223 -6.40 -12.45 43.82
C THR A 223 -5.69 -12.06 45.11
N GLY A 224 -5.68 -10.77 45.49
CA GLY A 224 -5.09 -10.27 46.73
C GLY A 224 -3.64 -9.75 46.59
N LEU A 225 -3.09 -9.77 45.38
CA LEU A 225 -1.75 -9.20 45.13
C LEU A 225 -1.71 -7.69 45.35
N GLY A 226 -0.66 -7.19 46.00
CA GLY A 226 -0.42 -5.76 46.18
C GLY A 226 -0.25 -5.03 44.85
N ILE A 227 -0.46 -3.69 44.87
CA ILE A 227 -0.39 -2.82 43.69
C ILE A 227 0.97 -2.95 42.97
N TRP A 228 2.06 -3.02 43.72
CA TRP A 228 3.42 -3.18 43.20
C TRP A 228 3.63 -4.55 42.51
N SER A 229 3.26 -5.65 43.18
CA SER A 229 3.44 -7.00 42.67
C SER A 229 2.56 -7.25 41.43
N ALA A 230 1.29 -6.83 41.50
CA ALA A 230 0.38 -6.93 40.35
C ALA A 230 0.85 -6.08 39.16
N GLY A 231 1.36 -4.87 39.46
CA GLY A 231 1.90 -3.98 38.43
C GLY A 231 3.15 -4.56 37.77
N PHE A 232 4.13 -5.02 38.56
CA PHE A 232 5.36 -5.61 38.05
C PHE A 232 5.08 -6.85 37.21
N LEU A 233 4.25 -7.79 37.72
CA LEU A 233 3.95 -9.02 37.02
C LEU A 233 3.19 -8.77 35.69
N SER A 234 2.17 -7.89 35.69
CA SER A 234 1.45 -7.54 34.48
C SER A 234 2.34 -6.87 33.44
N LEU A 235 3.28 -6.03 33.89
CA LEU A 235 4.24 -5.36 33.01
C LEU A 235 5.22 -6.37 32.37
N THR A 236 5.78 -7.28 33.18
CA THR A 236 6.68 -8.34 32.69
C THR A 236 5.98 -9.21 31.62
N VAL A 237 4.73 -9.62 31.89
CA VAL A 237 3.93 -10.39 30.91
C VAL A 237 3.69 -9.60 29.64
N MET A 238 3.43 -8.30 29.73
CA MET A 238 3.18 -7.47 28.55
C MET A 238 4.44 -7.19 27.71
N ILE A 239 5.60 -7.05 28.33
CA ILE A 239 6.88 -6.96 27.62
C ILE A 239 7.14 -8.27 26.87
N PHE A 240 7.06 -9.41 27.57
CA PHE A 240 7.21 -10.74 26.97
C PHE A 240 6.23 -10.96 25.79
N TYR A 241 4.95 -10.57 25.97
CA TYR A 241 3.95 -10.63 24.92
C TYR A 241 4.30 -9.74 23.72
N GLY A 242 4.77 -8.52 23.97
CA GLY A 242 5.22 -7.59 22.91
C GLY A 242 6.38 -8.16 22.08
N GLU A 243 7.36 -8.79 22.72
CA GLU A 243 8.48 -9.46 22.05
C GLU A 243 8.03 -10.70 21.27
N MET A 244 7.20 -11.56 21.90
CA MET A 244 6.65 -12.75 21.26
C MET A 244 5.87 -12.42 19.97
N THR A 245 5.20 -11.29 19.94
CA THR A 245 4.36 -10.85 18.80
C THR A 245 5.12 -10.06 17.73
N GLY A 246 6.45 -10.03 17.81
CA GLY A 246 7.31 -9.42 16.78
C GLY A 246 7.49 -7.90 16.88
N GLY A 247 7.19 -7.27 18.03
CA GLY A 247 7.60 -5.89 18.34
C GLY A 247 7.14 -4.79 17.38
N SER A 248 5.95 -4.94 16.76
CA SER A 248 5.48 -3.92 15.81
C SER A 248 5.39 -2.52 16.44
N VAL A 249 5.56 -1.45 15.64
CA VAL A 249 5.51 -0.04 16.11
C VAL A 249 4.28 0.25 16.97
N SER A 250 3.11 -0.26 16.57
CA SER A 250 1.88 -0.09 17.32
C SER A 250 1.89 -0.85 18.65
N ALA A 251 2.50 -2.04 18.69
CA ALA A 251 2.67 -2.83 19.91
C ALA A 251 3.67 -2.15 20.87
N MET A 252 4.84 -1.72 20.37
CA MET A 252 5.86 -1.05 21.16
C MET A 252 5.36 0.26 21.78
N ARG A 253 4.62 1.08 20.99
CA ARG A 253 3.94 2.26 21.51
C ARG A 253 2.96 1.89 22.63
N ALA A 254 2.16 0.86 22.41
CA ALA A 254 1.13 0.45 23.37
C ALA A 254 1.74 -0.09 24.67
N VAL A 255 2.80 -0.89 24.58
CA VAL A 255 3.57 -1.39 25.74
C VAL A 255 4.20 -0.22 26.51
N SER A 256 4.86 0.74 25.83
CA SER A 256 5.44 1.92 26.49
C SER A 256 4.37 2.78 27.16
N MET A 257 3.22 3.01 26.52
CA MET A 257 2.13 3.76 27.16
C MET A 257 1.50 2.99 28.33
N PHE A 258 1.39 1.66 28.25
CA PHE A 258 0.94 0.81 29.34
C PHE A 258 1.93 0.85 30.54
N LEU A 259 3.24 0.83 30.27
CA LEU A 259 4.29 0.98 31.26
C LEU A 259 4.15 2.33 32.01
N ILE A 260 3.99 3.42 31.26
CA ILE A 260 3.79 4.76 31.86
C ILE A 260 2.50 4.81 32.68
N ALA A 261 1.40 4.23 32.18
CA ALA A 261 0.12 4.21 32.87
C ALA A 261 0.17 3.40 34.17
N THR A 262 0.78 2.23 34.14
CA THR A 262 0.97 1.35 35.29
C THR A 262 1.93 1.96 36.30
N GLY A 263 3.05 2.54 35.84
CA GLY A 263 3.98 3.28 36.68
C GLY A 263 3.34 4.49 37.37
N ALA A 264 2.50 5.24 36.64
CA ALA A 264 1.74 6.36 37.24
C ALA A 264 0.78 5.87 38.35
N LYS A 265 0.07 4.73 38.14
CA LYS A 265 -0.78 4.12 39.18
C LYS A 265 0.03 3.69 40.40
N ILE A 266 1.16 3.03 40.20
CA ILE A 266 2.07 2.55 41.27
C ILE A 266 2.59 3.74 42.11
N LEU A 267 2.99 4.83 41.42
CA LEU A 267 3.58 6.02 42.05
C LEU A 267 2.48 6.99 42.56
N GLY A 268 1.22 6.67 42.48
CA GLY A 268 0.12 7.56 42.89
C GLY A 268 0.05 8.85 42.05
N ARG A 269 0.55 8.84 40.82
CA ARG A 269 0.55 10.00 39.91
C ARG A 269 -0.60 9.94 38.92
N ILE A 270 -1.03 11.10 38.43
CA ILE A 270 -2.08 11.23 37.41
C ILE A 270 -1.45 10.85 36.04
N TYR A 271 -2.05 9.86 35.37
CA TYR A 271 -1.70 9.51 34.01
C TYR A 271 -2.23 10.56 33.03
N ASP A 272 -1.34 11.17 32.24
CA ASP A 272 -1.70 12.05 31.11
C ASP A 272 -1.37 11.38 29.79
N MET A 273 -2.42 11.00 29.04
CA MET A 273 -2.32 10.25 27.80
C MET A 273 -1.47 10.98 26.73
N MET A 274 -1.55 12.32 26.63
CA MET A 274 -0.80 13.09 25.65
C MET A 274 0.68 13.14 25.98
N THR A 275 1.03 13.27 27.25
CA THR A 275 2.42 13.21 27.71
C THR A 275 3.01 11.82 27.50
N ALA A 276 2.26 10.76 27.82
CA ALA A 276 2.68 9.38 27.57
C ALA A 276 2.89 9.09 26.06
N LEU A 277 1.99 9.59 25.21
CA LEU A 277 2.12 9.49 23.75
C LEU A 277 3.41 10.19 23.27
N SER A 278 3.70 11.39 23.77
CA SER A 278 4.89 12.15 23.39
C SER A 278 6.19 11.48 23.82
N VAL A 279 6.21 10.90 25.03
CA VAL A 279 7.38 10.12 25.49
C VAL A 279 7.58 8.88 24.63
N SER A 280 6.52 8.14 24.33
CA SER A 280 6.59 6.98 23.45
C SER A 280 7.07 7.34 22.05
N ALA A 281 6.60 8.48 21.49
CA ALA A 281 7.07 8.98 20.20
C ALA A 281 8.56 9.32 20.21
N MET A 282 9.03 10.01 21.27
CA MET A 282 10.45 10.35 21.40
C MET A 282 11.33 9.13 21.50
N ILE A 283 10.93 8.10 22.24
CA ILE A 283 11.69 6.84 22.34
C ILE A 283 11.86 6.22 20.94
N LEU A 284 10.78 6.05 20.18
CA LEU A 284 10.82 5.47 18.84
C LEU A 284 11.63 6.31 17.85
N LEU A 285 11.48 7.64 17.89
CA LEU A 285 12.20 8.54 16.97
C LEU A 285 13.71 8.65 17.30
N LEU A 286 14.10 8.43 18.56
CA LEU A 286 15.51 8.35 18.95
C LEU A 286 16.14 7.01 18.55
N GLU A 287 15.36 5.92 18.55
CA GLU A 287 15.78 4.62 18.05
C GLU A 287 15.97 4.65 16.53
N SER A 288 14.95 5.12 15.81
CA SER A 288 15.00 5.27 14.36
C SER A 288 14.21 6.50 13.88
N PRO A 289 14.90 7.57 13.45
CA PRO A 289 14.23 8.76 12.88
C PRO A 289 13.35 8.46 11.67
N ALA A 290 13.59 7.35 10.97
CA ALA A 290 12.79 6.91 9.82
C ALA A 290 11.33 6.60 10.17
N TYR A 291 10.99 6.37 11.45
CA TYR A 291 9.60 6.24 11.91
C TYR A 291 8.73 7.45 11.57
N LEU A 292 9.32 8.63 11.36
CA LEU A 292 8.60 9.83 10.93
C LEU A 292 7.85 9.63 9.59
N TYR A 293 8.31 8.70 8.76
CA TYR A 293 7.70 8.35 7.46
C TYR A 293 7.00 6.98 7.46
N ASN A 294 6.94 6.32 8.61
CA ASN A 294 6.30 5.02 8.72
C ASN A 294 4.78 5.17 8.88
N THR A 295 4.03 4.52 8.00
CA THR A 295 2.55 4.55 8.01
C THR A 295 1.97 4.09 9.35
N GLY A 296 2.53 3.01 9.94
CA GLY A 296 2.08 2.48 11.22
C GLY A 296 2.29 3.46 12.37
N PHE A 297 3.42 4.19 12.39
CA PHE A 297 3.69 5.26 13.34
C PHE A 297 2.67 6.40 13.16
N LEU A 298 2.55 6.96 11.97
CA LEU A 298 1.72 8.11 11.70
C LEU A 298 0.24 7.85 11.98
N LEU A 299 -0.30 6.71 11.53
CA LEU A 299 -1.69 6.34 11.76
C LEU A 299 -1.98 6.06 13.24
N SER A 300 -1.06 5.34 13.91
CA SER A 300 -1.23 4.95 15.30
C SER A 300 -1.18 6.16 16.24
N PHE A 301 -0.25 7.08 16.03
CA PHE A 301 -0.13 8.32 16.82
C PHE A 301 -1.24 9.31 16.45
N GLY A 302 -1.59 9.43 15.17
CA GLY A 302 -2.71 10.24 14.70
C GLY A 302 -4.04 9.82 15.32
N ALA A 303 -4.30 8.51 15.42
CA ALA A 303 -5.52 8.00 16.06
C ALA A 303 -5.60 8.40 17.54
N VAL A 304 -4.51 8.28 18.29
CA VAL A 304 -4.49 8.69 19.71
C VAL A 304 -4.65 10.20 19.86
N LEU A 305 -4.09 11.01 18.96
CA LEU A 305 -4.35 12.47 18.90
C LEU A 305 -5.84 12.76 18.66
N GLY A 306 -6.48 12.01 17.76
CA GLY A 306 -7.92 12.13 17.51
C GLY A 306 -8.75 11.92 18.76
N VAL A 307 -8.50 10.83 19.48
CA VAL A 307 -9.24 10.47 20.69
C VAL A 307 -8.87 11.40 21.89
N GLY A 308 -7.60 11.75 22.02
CA GLY A 308 -7.11 12.45 23.20
C GLY A 308 -7.15 13.98 23.14
N ALA A 309 -7.08 14.56 21.94
CA ALA A 309 -7.06 16.01 21.78
C ALA A 309 -8.32 16.56 21.09
N VAL A 310 -8.76 15.91 20.00
CA VAL A 310 -9.87 16.42 19.17
C VAL A 310 -11.23 16.02 19.74
N LEU A 311 -11.44 14.74 20.03
CA LEU A 311 -12.72 14.21 20.50
C LEU A 311 -13.26 14.90 21.75
N PRO A 312 -12.49 15.18 22.84
CA PRO A 312 -13.01 15.83 24.02
C PRO A 312 -13.56 17.24 23.75
N VAL A 313 -12.92 17.96 22.82
CA VAL A 313 -13.35 19.29 22.38
C VAL A 313 -14.65 19.20 21.59
N PHE A 314 -14.71 18.28 20.63
CA PHE A 314 -15.87 18.08 19.76
C PHE A 314 -17.11 17.64 20.55
N LEU A 315 -16.95 16.73 21.51
CA LEU A 315 -18.05 16.29 22.38
C LEU A 315 -18.60 17.40 23.24
N LYS A 316 -17.73 18.22 23.86
CA LYS A 316 -18.16 19.36 24.66
C LYS A 316 -18.82 20.45 23.81
N PHE A 317 -18.25 20.72 22.62
CA PHE A 317 -18.75 21.76 21.72
C PHE A 317 -20.09 21.39 21.08
N SER A 318 -20.26 20.12 20.69
CA SER A 318 -21.51 19.60 20.10
C SER A 318 -22.63 19.43 21.16
N GLY A 319 -22.25 19.12 22.39
CA GLY A 319 -23.21 18.79 23.46
C GLY A 319 -23.84 17.41 23.35
N ILE A 320 -23.22 16.47 22.57
CA ILE A 320 -23.70 15.11 22.37
C ILE A 320 -23.69 14.36 23.69
N LYS A 321 -24.86 13.83 24.10
CA LYS A 321 -25.02 13.01 25.31
C LYS A 321 -25.19 11.52 25.02
N ASN A 322 -25.78 11.17 23.89
CA ASN A 322 -26.05 9.79 23.49
C ASN A 322 -24.72 9.00 23.32
N LYS A 323 -24.66 7.80 23.92
CA LYS A 323 -23.45 6.93 23.91
C LYS A 323 -23.05 6.50 22.50
N ILE A 324 -24.03 6.14 21.65
CA ILE A 324 -23.80 5.71 20.26
C ILE A 324 -23.20 6.86 19.46
N LEU A 325 -23.78 8.06 19.55
CA LEU A 325 -23.27 9.24 18.87
C LEU A 325 -21.88 9.67 19.38
N LYS A 326 -21.56 9.43 20.66
CA LYS A 326 -20.20 9.65 21.19
C LYS A 326 -19.19 8.69 20.57
N SER A 327 -19.55 7.40 20.44
CA SER A 327 -18.71 6.40 19.79
C SER A 327 -18.48 6.72 18.30
N LEU A 328 -19.55 7.09 17.59
CA LEU A 328 -19.46 7.51 16.19
C LEU A 328 -18.56 8.75 16.04
N MET A 329 -18.72 9.76 16.92
CA MET A 329 -17.85 10.93 16.94
C MET A 329 -16.40 10.57 17.20
N GLY A 330 -16.13 9.53 18.01
CA GLY A 330 -14.79 8.99 18.21
C GLY A 330 -14.18 8.49 16.90
N SER A 331 -14.91 7.68 16.15
CA SER A 331 -14.47 7.19 14.83
C SER A 331 -14.23 8.34 13.84
N VAL A 332 -15.14 9.34 13.82
CA VAL A 332 -14.99 10.55 12.99
C VAL A 332 -13.72 11.32 13.36
N CYS A 333 -13.47 11.55 14.66
CA CYS A 333 -12.28 12.29 15.10
C CYS A 333 -10.97 11.58 14.77
N VAL A 334 -10.94 10.24 14.90
CA VAL A 334 -9.80 9.42 14.46
C VAL A 334 -9.61 9.56 12.95
N GLN A 335 -10.69 9.41 12.18
CA GLN A 335 -10.65 9.55 10.73
C GLN A 335 -10.12 10.92 10.30
N LEU A 336 -10.63 12.01 10.88
CA LEU A 336 -10.19 13.37 10.58
C LEU A 336 -8.70 13.60 10.87
N THR A 337 -8.17 13.06 11.97
CA THR A 337 -6.74 13.23 12.30
C THR A 337 -5.82 12.38 11.47
N THR A 338 -6.28 11.24 10.96
CA THR A 338 -5.49 10.33 10.13
C THR A 338 -5.71 10.52 8.64
N LEU A 339 -6.72 11.29 8.22
CA LEU A 339 -7.15 11.41 6.83
C LEU A 339 -6.04 11.81 5.85
N PRO A 340 -5.25 12.88 6.05
CA PRO A 340 -4.18 13.22 5.11
C PRO A 340 -3.12 12.12 4.99
N VAL A 341 -2.84 11.40 6.08
CA VAL A 341 -1.90 10.27 6.09
C VAL A 341 -2.48 9.10 5.29
N MET A 342 -3.76 8.76 5.49
CA MET A 342 -4.44 7.70 4.72
C MET A 342 -4.40 8.02 3.22
N LEU A 343 -4.73 9.25 2.84
CA LEU A 343 -4.73 9.67 1.45
C LEU A 343 -3.31 9.71 0.85
N TRP A 344 -2.30 10.07 1.66
CA TRP A 344 -0.91 10.10 1.21
C TRP A 344 -0.39 8.71 0.82
N PHE A 345 -0.72 7.67 1.61
CA PHE A 345 -0.21 6.32 1.39
C PHE A 345 -1.13 5.42 0.56
N TYR A 346 -2.44 5.65 0.61
CA TYR A 346 -3.42 4.76 -0.02
C TYR A 346 -4.27 5.42 -1.10
N GLY A 347 -4.27 6.76 -1.20
CA GLY A 347 -5.09 7.53 -2.15
C GLY A 347 -6.60 7.46 -1.89
N GLU A 348 -7.04 6.59 -0.99
CA GLU A 348 -8.45 6.35 -0.66
C GLU A 348 -8.69 6.23 0.84
N VAL A 349 -9.94 6.37 1.25
CA VAL A 349 -10.36 6.17 2.63
C VAL A 349 -11.75 5.53 2.68
N SER A 350 -11.93 4.57 3.60
CA SER A 350 -13.23 3.94 3.83
C SER A 350 -14.17 4.86 4.60
N ILE A 351 -15.31 5.20 4.01
CA ILE A 351 -16.39 5.93 4.69
C ILE A 351 -17.19 4.97 5.56
N ILE A 352 -17.47 3.77 5.03
CA ILE A 352 -18.23 2.75 5.75
C ILE A 352 -17.53 2.29 7.03
N GLY A 353 -16.20 2.38 7.09
CA GLY A 353 -15.41 2.05 8.27
C GLY A 353 -15.79 2.87 9.50
N ILE A 354 -16.27 4.12 9.34
CA ILE A 354 -16.76 4.95 10.45
C ILE A 354 -17.94 4.25 11.14
N PHE A 355 -18.87 3.69 10.38
CA PHE A 355 -20.05 3.00 10.88
C PHE A 355 -19.72 1.60 11.36
N LEU A 356 -18.90 0.85 10.63
CA LEU A 356 -18.47 -0.51 11.02
C LEU A 356 -17.72 -0.49 12.35
N ASN A 357 -16.92 0.51 12.63
CA ASN A 357 -16.21 0.68 13.88
C ASN A 357 -17.14 0.83 15.10
N LEU A 358 -18.38 1.23 14.89
CA LEU A 358 -19.39 1.28 15.95
C LEU A 358 -19.71 -0.14 16.48
N LEU A 359 -19.66 -1.15 15.62
CA LEU A 359 -19.87 -2.56 15.99
C LEU A 359 -18.56 -3.27 16.30
N VAL A 360 -17.51 -2.99 15.52
CA VAL A 360 -16.21 -3.68 15.61
C VAL A 360 -15.50 -3.32 16.91
N LEU A 361 -15.40 -2.05 17.30
CA LEU A 361 -14.65 -1.65 18.48
C LEU A 361 -15.19 -2.24 19.80
N PRO A 362 -16.52 -2.32 20.05
CA PRO A 362 -17.02 -3.00 21.25
C PRO A 362 -16.84 -4.52 21.24
N THR A 363 -16.88 -5.15 20.09
CA THR A 363 -16.91 -6.61 19.96
C THR A 363 -15.53 -7.23 19.72
N VAL A 364 -14.53 -6.44 19.30
CA VAL A 364 -13.15 -6.95 19.09
C VAL A 364 -12.53 -7.54 20.36
N GLY A 365 -12.95 -7.04 21.54
CA GLY A 365 -12.56 -7.62 22.82
C GLY A 365 -13.03 -9.06 23.00
N ILE A 366 -14.21 -9.43 22.47
CA ILE A 366 -14.73 -10.81 22.50
C ILE A 366 -13.82 -11.70 21.66
N VAL A 367 -13.46 -11.26 20.45
CA VAL A 367 -12.55 -12.00 19.55
C VAL A 367 -11.20 -12.22 20.24
N LEU A 368 -10.61 -11.15 20.80
CA LEU A 368 -9.32 -11.22 21.46
C LEU A 368 -9.32 -12.16 22.67
N ILE A 369 -10.31 -12.00 23.56
CA ILE A 369 -10.44 -12.84 24.76
C ILE A 369 -10.68 -14.30 24.35
N SER A 370 -11.61 -14.55 23.44
CA SER A 370 -11.86 -15.88 22.89
C SER A 370 -10.60 -16.51 22.30
N GLY A 371 -9.84 -15.76 21.48
CA GLY A 371 -8.60 -16.24 20.87
C GLY A 371 -7.51 -16.57 21.89
N VAL A 372 -7.29 -15.70 22.89
CA VAL A 372 -6.31 -15.96 23.97
C VAL A 372 -6.69 -17.17 24.79
N PHE A 373 -7.95 -17.28 25.20
CA PHE A 373 -8.39 -18.45 25.96
C PHE A 373 -8.42 -19.73 25.12
N THR A 374 -8.73 -19.66 23.83
CA THR A 374 -8.60 -20.79 22.90
C THR A 374 -7.15 -21.29 22.86
N ALA A 375 -6.19 -20.38 22.68
CA ALA A 375 -4.77 -20.72 22.67
C ALA A 375 -4.30 -21.36 23.99
N LEU A 376 -4.70 -20.80 25.14
CA LEU A 376 -4.29 -21.30 26.45
C LEU A 376 -4.98 -22.64 26.83
N ILE A 377 -6.29 -22.73 26.67
CA ILE A 377 -7.08 -23.93 27.04
C ILE A 377 -6.77 -25.07 26.07
N GLY A 378 -6.48 -24.77 24.81
CA GLY A 378 -6.16 -25.79 23.81
C GLY A 378 -4.85 -26.50 24.07
N CYS A 379 -3.92 -25.92 24.84
CA CYS A 379 -2.73 -26.60 25.35
C CYS A 379 -3.08 -27.74 26.33
N ILE A 380 -4.28 -27.71 26.96
CA ILE A 380 -4.73 -28.68 27.96
C ILE A 380 -5.79 -29.59 27.34
N SER A 381 -6.76 -29.01 26.63
CA SER A 381 -7.91 -29.76 26.07
C SER A 381 -8.33 -29.17 24.71
N PRO A 382 -7.95 -29.81 23.59
CA PRO A 382 -8.35 -29.36 22.25
C PRO A 382 -9.88 -29.28 22.07
N GLY A 383 -10.65 -30.20 22.65
CA GLY A 383 -12.11 -30.19 22.55
C GLY A 383 -12.77 -28.99 23.23
N LEU A 384 -12.25 -28.56 24.38
CA LEU A 384 -12.72 -27.35 25.06
C LEU A 384 -12.30 -26.09 24.30
N ALA A 385 -11.14 -26.10 23.68
CA ALA A 385 -10.66 -24.94 22.86
C ALA A 385 -11.63 -24.66 21.71
N VAL A 386 -12.17 -25.66 21.04
CA VAL A 386 -13.19 -25.49 19.99
C VAL A 386 -14.41 -24.74 20.54
N CYS A 387 -14.92 -25.13 21.70
CA CYS A 387 -16.07 -24.46 22.34
C CYS A 387 -15.74 -23.00 22.70
N VAL A 388 -14.55 -22.75 23.24
CA VAL A 388 -14.09 -21.40 23.62
C VAL A 388 -13.83 -20.49 22.41
N SER A 389 -13.49 -21.06 21.26
CA SER A 389 -13.30 -20.29 20.01
C SER A 389 -14.62 -19.79 19.41
N LEU A 390 -15.76 -20.44 19.71
CA LEU A 390 -17.07 -20.15 19.08
C LEU A 390 -17.51 -18.68 19.17
N PRO A 391 -17.47 -18.00 20.34
CA PRO A 391 -17.88 -16.59 20.40
C PRO A 391 -17.07 -15.70 19.47
N GLY A 392 -15.76 -15.89 19.43
CA GLY A 392 -14.88 -15.11 18.55
C GLY A 392 -15.11 -15.44 17.07
N ARG A 393 -15.29 -16.73 16.72
CA ARG A 393 -15.61 -17.16 15.35
C ARG A 393 -16.93 -16.55 14.85
N LEU A 394 -17.96 -16.52 15.68
CA LEU A 394 -19.25 -15.90 15.34
C LEU A 394 -19.10 -14.39 15.08
N VAL A 395 -18.31 -13.70 15.89
CA VAL A 395 -18.04 -12.27 15.69
C VAL A 395 -17.24 -12.04 14.40
N LEU A 396 -16.23 -12.85 14.11
CA LEU A 396 -15.45 -12.74 12.87
C LEU A 396 -16.32 -13.02 11.64
N PHE A 397 -17.16 -14.05 11.68
CA PHE A 397 -18.13 -14.33 10.62
C PHE A 397 -19.07 -13.13 10.39
N ALA A 398 -19.54 -12.49 11.48
CA ALA A 398 -20.34 -11.27 11.35
C ALA A 398 -19.55 -10.13 10.73
N TYR A 399 -18.25 -9.98 11.04
CA TYR A 399 -17.40 -8.97 10.39
C TYR A 399 -17.28 -9.21 8.89
N ASP A 400 -17.02 -10.43 8.45
CA ASP A 400 -16.90 -10.77 7.03
C ASP A 400 -18.19 -10.45 6.28
N LYS A 401 -19.36 -10.79 6.84
CA LYS A 401 -20.66 -10.46 6.25
C LYS A 401 -20.93 -8.98 6.21
N LEU A 402 -20.63 -8.25 7.30
CA LEU A 402 -20.81 -6.79 7.34
C LEU A 402 -19.85 -6.06 6.40
N CYS A 403 -18.61 -6.52 6.27
CA CYS A 403 -17.65 -5.98 5.33
C CYS A 403 -18.10 -6.19 3.89
N SER A 404 -18.54 -7.41 3.53
CA SER A 404 -19.07 -7.72 2.21
C SER A 404 -20.30 -6.88 1.85
N LEU A 405 -21.24 -6.72 2.81
CA LEU A 405 -22.40 -5.84 2.65
C LEU A 405 -21.97 -4.36 2.51
N GLY A 406 -21.00 -3.92 3.33
CA GLY A 406 -20.48 -2.56 3.25
C GLY A 406 -19.80 -2.28 1.91
N ALA A 407 -19.06 -3.26 1.39
CA ALA A 407 -18.38 -3.20 0.10
C ALA A 407 -19.34 -3.01 -1.08
N SER A 408 -20.54 -3.57 -1.00
CA SER A 408 -21.56 -3.43 -2.06
C SER A 408 -22.22 -2.06 -2.12
N LEU A 409 -21.99 -1.19 -1.14
CA LEU A 409 -22.58 0.15 -1.10
C LEU A 409 -21.87 1.11 -2.06
N LEU A 410 -22.65 1.96 -2.74
CA LEU A 410 -22.16 2.91 -3.75
C LEU A 410 -21.10 3.90 -3.24
N PHE A 411 -21.10 4.22 -1.94
CA PHE A 411 -20.22 5.21 -1.30
C PHE A 411 -19.38 4.58 -0.20
N CYS A 412 -18.93 3.33 -0.37
CA CYS A 412 -18.15 2.64 0.65
C CYS A 412 -16.78 3.29 0.88
N THR A 413 -16.17 3.84 -0.16
CA THR A 413 -14.87 4.52 -0.12
C THR A 413 -14.93 5.90 -0.77
N TRP A 414 -14.03 6.78 -0.36
CA TRP A 414 -13.75 8.07 -0.99
C TRP A 414 -12.32 8.08 -1.49
N THR A 415 -12.13 8.30 -2.79
CA THR A 415 -10.85 8.19 -3.48
C THR A 415 -10.45 9.53 -4.11
N PRO A 416 -10.08 10.53 -3.30
CA PRO A 416 -9.64 11.82 -3.85
C PRO A 416 -8.21 11.79 -4.38
N GLY A 417 -7.47 10.70 -4.17
CA GLY A 417 -6.06 10.54 -4.56
C GLY A 417 -5.07 11.07 -3.52
N GLN A 418 -3.78 11.05 -3.87
CA GLN A 418 -2.71 11.52 -3.01
C GLN A 418 -2.69 13.06 -2.95
N PRO A 419 -2.81 13.69 -1.76
CA PRO A 419 -2.75 15.13 -1.63
C PRO A 419 -1.32 15.66 -1.83
N LYS A 420 -1.19 16.88 -2.35
CA LYS A 420 0.07 17.61 -2.31
C LYS A 420 0.39 18.01 -0.85
N ILE A 421 1.67 18.16 -0.50
CA ILE A 421 2.10 18.50 0.87
C ILE A 421 1.39 19.75 1.40
N TRP A 422 1.28 20.81 0.59
CA TRP A 422 0.61 22.04 1.00
C TRP A 422 -0.88 21.85 1.34
N GLN A 423 -1.57 20.93 0.66
CA GLN A 423 -2.98 20.58 0.95
C GLN A 423 -3.10 19.92 2.33
N ALA A 424 -2.21 18.98 2.64
CA ALA A 424 -2.16 18.33 3.95
C ALA A 424 -1.84 19.34 5.07
N VAL A 425 -0.91 20.26 4.83
CA VAL A 425 -0.55 21.33 5.78
C VAL A 425 -1.76 22.25 6.05
N ILE A 426 -2.41 22.76 5.00
CA ILE A 426 -3.60 23.62 5.14
C ILE A 426 -4.71 22.86 5.88
N TYR A 427 -4.94 21.60 5.54
CA TYR A 427 -5.93 20.77 6.23
C TYR A 427 -5.67 20.71 7.73
N TYR A 428 -4.45 20.39 8.17
CA TYR A 428 -4.12 20.32 9.59
C TYR A 428 -4.19 21.69 10.28
N ILE A 429 -3.79 22.77 9.61
CA ILE A 429 -3.95 24.14 10.13
C ILE A 429 -5.44 24.41 10.38
N LEU A 430 -6.31 24.12 9.43
CA LEU A 430 -7.77 24.32 9.58
C LEU A 430 -8.32 23.44 10.70
N LEU A 431 -8.02 22.14 10.73
CA LEU A 431 -8.52 21.21 11.74
C LEU A 431 -8.12 21.63 13.16
N PHE A 432 -6.85 21.96 13.38
CA PHE A 432 -6.37 22.34 14.72
C PHE A 432 -6.78 23.76 15.12
N SER A 433 -6.89 24.69 14.18
CA SER A 433 -7.40 26.03 14.44
C SER A 433 -8.86 26.00 14.87
N VAL A 434 -9.69 25.22 14.17
CA VAL A 434 -11.09 25.00 14.50
C VAL A 434 -11.24 24.32 15.86
N THR A 435 -10.44 23.30 16.14
CA THR A 435 -10.43 22.61 17.43
C THR A 435 -10.00 23.57 18.57
N GLY A 436 -9.00 24.39 18.32
CA GLY A 436 -8.53 25.42 19.27
C GLY A 436 -9.59 26.50 19.56
N ALA A 437 -10.22 27.00 18.50
CA ALA A 437 -11.31 27.99 18.62
C ALA A 437 -12.51 27.43 19.40
N ALA A 438 -12.92 26.18 19.08
CA ALA A 438 -13.99 25.51 19.84
C ALA A 438 -13.61 25.34 21.32
N GLY A 439 -12.37 24.94 21.62
CA GLY A 439 -11.85 24.84 22.98
C GLY A 439 -11.81 26.17 23.74
N PHE A 440 -11.49 27.26 23.03
CA PHE A 440 -11.51 28.61 23.60
C PHE A 440 -12.95 29.07 23.93
N LEU A 441 -13.91 28.85 23.03
CA LEU A 441 -15.30 29.17 23.23
C LEU A 441 -15.92 28.40 24.41
N ILE A 442 -15.55 27.13 24.57
CA ILE A 442 -15.95 26.29 25.71
C ILE A 442 -15.44 26.90 27.03
N LYS A 443 -14.17 27.34 27.05
CA LYS A 443 -13.58 27.98 28.26
C LYS A 443 -14.23 29.30 28.62
N LYS A 444 -14.65 30.10 27.61
CA LYS A 444 -15.34 31.40 27.83
C LYS A 444 -16.82 31.27 28.24
N GLU A 445 -17.34 30.05 28.33
CA GLU A 445 -18.73 29.76 28.65
C GLU A 445 -19.72 30.66 27.89
N VAL A 446 -19.56 30.75 26.57
CA VAL A 446 -20.36 31.62 25.71
C VAL A 446 -21.85 31.24 25.80
N LYS A 447 -22.64 32.00 26.57
CA LYS A 447 -24.08 31.77 26.78
C LYS A 447 -24.96 32.30 25.64
N ASN A 448 -24.45 33.19 24.78
CA ASN A 448 -25.19 33.76 23.66
C ASN A 448 -25.46 32.72 22.57
N ARG A 449 -26.72 32.30 22.43
CA ARG A 449 -27.16 31.28 21.46
C ARG A 449 -26.77 31.61 20.01
N ARG A 450 -26.91 32.91 19.62
CA ARG A 450 -26.57 33.33 18.24
C ARG A 450 -25.06 33.18 17.95
N LYS A 451 -24.21 33.61 18.91
CA LYS A 451 -22.74 33.45 18.78
C LYS A 451 -22.34 31.97 18.75
N LEU A 452 -22.99 31.13 19.57
CA LEU A 452 -22.71 29.69 19.57
C LEU A 452 -23.16 29.03 18.26
N TYR A 453 -24.32 29.42 17.72
CA TYR A 453 -24.79 28.92 16.42
C TYR A 453 -23.83 29.30 15.29
N LEU A 454 -23.44 30.58 15.20
CA LEU A 454 -22.47 31.06 14.22
C LEU A 454 -21.11 30.32 14.32
N ALA A 455 -20.67 30.06 15.56
CA ALA A 455 -19.43 29.30 15.79
C ALA A 455 -19.56 27.84 15.32
N LYS A 456 -20.71 27.19 15.56
CA LYS A 456 -20.97 25.83 15.07
C LYS A 456 -21.05 25.77 13.52
N SER A 457 -21.72 26.76 12.91
CA SER A 457 -21.77 26.86 11.45
C SER A 457 -20.37 27.09 10.86
N GLY A 458 -19.59 28.02 11.43
CA GLY A 458 -18.20 28.27 11.02
C GLY A 458 -17.32 27.04 11.17
N PHE A 459 -17.55 26.25 12.23
CA PHE A 459 -16.86 24.98 12.42
C PHE A 459 -17.13 23.99 11.27
N VAL A 460 -18.41 23.79 10.92
CA VAL A 460 -18.79 22.89 9.82
C VAL A 460 -18.24 23.38 8.48
N VAL A 461 -18.35 24.69 8.21
CA VAL A 461 -17.82 25.29 6.97
C VAL A 461 -16.30 25.12 6.87
N SER A 462 -15.56 25.34 7.95
CA SER A 462 -14.10 25.17 7.96
C SER A 462 -13.69 23.71 7.75
N LEU A 463 -14.43 22.77 8.31
CA LEU A 463 -14.18 21.35 8.10
C LEU A 463 -14.48 20.94 6.65
N ALA A 464 -15.60 21.43 6.09
CA ALA A 464 -15.94 21.22 4.69
C ALA A 464 -14.87 21.82 3.74
N ALA A 465 -14.38 23.03 4.04
CA ALA A 465 -13.29 23.66 3.31
C ALA A 465 -11.99 22.83 3.39
N ALA A 466 -11.67 22.28 4.56
CA ALA A 466 -10.50 21.41 4.73
C ALA A 466 -10.60 20.14 3.86
N LEU A 467 -11.76 19.50 3.83
CA LEU A 467 -12.01 18.34 2.97
C LEU A 467 -11.98 18.72 1.47
N PHE A 468 -12.55 19.86 1.12
CA PHE A 468 -12.51 20.38 -0.24
C PHE A 468 -11.07 20.61 -0.73
N VAL A 469 -10.21 21.23 0.12
CA VAL A 469 -8.79 21.42 -0.21
C VAL A 469 -8.10 20.08 -0.51
N LEU A 470 -8.37 19.01 0.25
CA LEU A 470 -7.79 17.70 0.01
C LEU A 470 -8.28 17.03 -1.28
N SER A 471 -9.48 17.38 -1.74
CA SER A 471 -10.08 16.80 -2.96
C SER A 471 -9.64 17.49 -4.26
N GLN A 472 -9.00 18.67 -4.17
CA GLN A 472 -8.62 19.42 -5.36
C GLN A 472 -7.50 18.72 -6.12
N ARG A 473 -7.72 18.51 -7.42
CA ARG A 473 -6.72 17.97 -8.37
C ARG A 473 -6.54 18.96 -9.53
N ASP A 474 -5.32 19.07 -9.99
CA ASP A 474 -4.99 19.82 -11.18
C ASP A 474 -5.23 18.91 -12.40
N ARG A 475 -6.19 19.29 -13.24
CA ARG A 475 -6.60 18.54 -14.44
C ARG A 475 -6.62 19.46 -15.64
N GLN A 476 -5.57 20.28 -15.82
CA GLN A 476 -5.51 21.24 -16.93
C GLN A 476 -5.07 20.61 -18.25
N HIS A 477 -4.43 19.44 -18.20
CA HIS A 477 -3.84 18.76 -19.35
C HIS A 477 -4.45 17.36 -19.49
N MET A 478 -4.50 16.88 -20.73
CA MET A 478 -4.64 15.43 -20.96
C MET A 478 -3.31 14.78 -20.60
N GLU A 479 -3.34 13.70 -19.83
CA GLU A 479 -2.17 12.95 -19.40
C GLU A 479 -2.28 11.50 -19.90
N ILE A 480 -1.22 11.00 -20.55
CA ILE A 480 -1.04 9.60 -20.96
C ILE A 480 0.13 9.05 -20.15
N THR A 481 -0.13 8.15 -19.23
CA THR A 481 0.89 7.56 -18.35
C THR A 481 1.13 6.10 -18.72
N CYS A 482 2.32 5.80 -19.23
CA CYS A 482 2.81 4.45 -19.41
C CYS A 482 3.47 3.99 -18.11
N LEU A 483 2.90 2.96 -17.46
CA LEU A 483 3.40 2.43 -16.19
C LEU A 483 4.61 1.52 -16.39
N ASP A 484 5.53 1.50 -15.44
CA ASP A 484 6.57 0.48 -15.37
C ASP A 484 6.03 -0.77 -14.70
N ILE A 485 5.57 -1.69 -15.50
CA ILE A 485 5.05 -2.99 -15.06
C ILE A 485 6.02 -4.14 -15.37
N GLY A 486 7.24 -3.83 -15.78
CA GLY A 486 8.21 -4.81 -16.28
C GLY A 486 8.02 -5.07 -17.77
N GLN A 487 7.99 -6.33 -18.19
CA GLN A 487 7.76 -6.70 -19.58
C GLN A 487 6.25 -6.80 -19.83
N GLY A 488 5.72 -5.84 -20.60
CA GLY A 488 4.30 -5.74 -20.91
C GLY A 488 3.81 -4.28 -21.00
N ASP A 489 2.52 -4.07 -21.14
CA ASP A 489 1.88 -2.78 -21.29
C ASP A 489 0.78 -2.51 -20.26
N ALA A 490 0.81 -1.32 -19.66
CA ALA A 490 -0.29 -0.75 -18.90
C ALA A 490 -0.24 0.77 -19.04
N ILE A 491 -1.23 1.33 -19.71
CA ILE A 491 -1.27 2.75 -20.02
C ILE A 491 -2.59 3.33 -19.50
N ALA A 492 -2.52 4.45 -18.80
CA ALA A 492 -3.69 5.19 -18.36
C ALA A 492 -3.73 6.54 -19.06
N ALA A 493 -4.82 6.83 -19.74
CA ALA A 493 -5.06 8.14 -20.31
C ALA A 493 -6.19 8.85 -19.55
N GLN A 494 -5.92 10.06 -19.09
CA GLN A 494 -6.84 10.88 -18.33
C GLN A 494 -7.06 12.21 -19.06
N LEU A 495 -8.32 12.53 -19.33
CA LEU A 495 -8.71 13.79 -19.96
C LEU A 495 -8.92 14.88 -18.91
N PRO A 496 -8.79 16.19 -19.29
CA PRO A 496 -9.04 17.30 -18.36
C PRO A 496 -10.48 17.34 -17.83
N THR A 497 -11.43 16.84 -18.61
CA THR A 497 -12.86 16.73 -18.26
C THR A 497 -13.13 15.66 -17.19
N GLY A 498 -12.14 14.77 -16.96
CA GLY A 498 -12.14 13.80 -15.85
C GLY A 498 -12.33 12.36 -16.27
N GLU A 499 -12.65 12.09 -17.54
CA GLU A 499 -12.76 10.74 -18.06
C GLU A 499 -11.40 10.06 -18.14
N VAL A 500 -11.41 8.75 -17.93
CA VAL A 500 -10.21 7.92 -17.87
C VAL A 500 -10.42 6.65 -18.69
N PHE A 501 -9.45 6.32 -19.51
CA PHE A 501 -9.40 4.99 -20.09
C PHE A 501 -8.03 4.34 -19.89
N LEU A 502 -8.04 3.02 -19.82
CA LEU A 502 -6.83 2.20 -19.77
C LEU A 502 -6.63 1.53 -21.13
N VAL A 503 -5.36 1.35 -21.48
CA VAL A 503 -4.93 0.54 -22.61
C VAL A 503 -4.04 -0.55 -22.07
N ASP A 504 -4.48 -1.77 -22.18
CA ASP A 504 -3.84 -2.95 -21.64
C ASP A 504 -3.61 -2.87 -20.11
N GLY A 505 -3.00 -3.86 -19.56
CA GLY A 505 -2.64 -3.95 -18.16
C GLY A 505 -2.12 -5.33 -17.83
N GLY A 506 -0.97 -5.71 -18.41
CA GLY A 506 -0.40 -7.04 -18.24
C GLY A 506 1.11 -7.04 -18.13
N SER A 507 1.68 -8.09 -17.54
CA SER A 507 3.12 -8.32 -17.45
C SER A 507 3.45 -9.80 -17.50
N SER A 508 4.46 -10.17 -18.30
CA SER A 508 4.94 -11.55 -18.38
C SER A 508 5.98 -11.89 -17.30
N ASN A 509 6.64 -10.91 -16.69
CA ASN A 509 7.71 -11.14 -15.72
C ASN A 509 7.43 -10.66 -14.30
N LYS A 510 6.36 -9.88 -14.07
CA LYS A 510 5.89 -9.48 -12.74
C LYS A 510 4.49 -10.07 -12.48
N LYS A 511 4.27 -10.54 -11.25
CA LYS A 511 2.97 -11.08 -10.81
C LYS A 511 2.19 -10.05 -10.00
N ASN A 512 0.87 -10.18 -9.99
CA ASN A 512 -0.03 -9.34 -9.21
C ASN A 512 0.12 -7.83 -9.50
N ILE A 513 0.33 -7.47 -10.76
CA ILE A 513 0.52 -6.07 -11.18
C ILE A 513 -0.77 -5.25 -11.02
N GLY A 514 -1.93 -5.89 -11.15
CA GLY A 514 -3.21 -5.25 -10.84
C GLY A 514 -3.24 -4.71 -9.43
N GLN A 515 -2.85 -5.52 -8.45
CA GLN A 515 -2.86 -5.15 -7.02
C GLN A 515 -1.77 -4.16 -6.63
N TYR A 516 -0.54 -4.35 -7.15
CA TYR A 516 0.63 -3.63 -6.62
C TYR A 516 1.06 -2.45 -7.47
N GLN A 517 0.57 -2.30 -8.71
CA GLN A 517 0.97 -1.24 -9.63
C GLN A 517 -0.23 -0.49 -10.21
N ILE A 518 -1.17 -1.15 -10.88
CA ILE A 518 -2.30 -0.48 -11.55
C ILE A 518 -3.27 0.14 -10.53
N LEU A 519 -3.79 -0.64 -9.57
CA LEU A 519 -4.72 -0.12 -8.56
C LEU A 519 -4.11 0.97 -7.68
N PRO A 520 -2.86 0.85 -7.18
CA PRO A 520 -2.21 1.93 -6.43
C PRO A 520 -2.05 3.20 -7.26
N PHE A 521 -1.70 3.08 -8.55
CA PHE A 521 -1.64 4.22 -9.46
C PHE A 521 -3.00 4.92 -9.61
N LEU A 522 -4.06 4.16 -9.92
CA LEU A 522 -5.41 4.72 -10.06
C LEU A 522 -5.86 5.43 -8.79
N LYS A 523 -5.67 4.80 -7.63
CA LYS A 523 -5.99 5.40 -6.33
C LYS A 523 -5.17 6.65 -6.05
N ASN A 524 -3.88 6.65 -6.37
CA ASN A 524 -3.00 7.80 -6.22
C ASN A 524 -3.47 9.00 -7.05
N GLN A 525 -3.93 8.75 -8.28
CA GLN A 525 -4.49 9.76 -9.18
C GLN A 525 -5.92 10.20 -8.83
N GLY A 526 -6.55 9.53 -7.85
CA GLY A 526 -7.94 9.82 -7.47
C GLY A 526 -8.96 9.29 -8.48
N ILE A 527 -8.63 8.17 -9.13
CA ILE A 527 -9.47 7.51 -10.13
C ILE A 527 -10.23 6.38 -9.43
N SER A 528 -11.53 6.50 -9.34
CA SER A 528 -12.46 5.48 -8.80
C SER A 528 -13.38 4.90 -9.88
N TYR A 529 -13.35 5.48 -11.08
CA TYR A 529 -14.11 5.04 -12.23
C TYR A 529 -13.22 5.13 -13.48
N VAL A 530 -13.20 4.07 -14.28
CA VAL A 530 -12.55 3.97 -15.58
C VAL A 530 -13.64 3.82 -16.63
N ASP A 531 -13.72 4.74 -17.59
CA ASP A 531 -14.76 4.77 -18.59
C ASP A 531 -14.66 3.60 -19.56
N ALA A 532 -13.43 3.25 -19.94
CA ALA A 532 -13.16 2.12 -20.83
C ALA A 532 -11.79 1.50 -20.55
N VAL A 533 -11.71 0.19 -20.73
CA VAL A 533 -10.45 -0.55 -20.81
C VAL A 533 -10.35 -1.12 -22.21
N PHE A 534 -9.36 -0.69 -22.97
CA PHE A 534 -9.02 -1.22 -24.29
C PHE A 534 -7.99 -2.32 -24.13
N ILE A 535 -8.24 -3.48 -24.67
CA ILE A 535 -7.29 -4.59 -24.78
C ILE A 535 -6.82 -4.65 -26.22
N SER A 536 -5.52 -4.47 -26.41
CA SER A 536 -4.92 -4.56 -27.75
C SER A 536 -4.99 -5.98 -28.29
N HIS A 537 -4.54 -6.94 -27.50
CA HIS A 537 -4.63 -8.39 -27.76
C HIS A 537 -4.57 -9.15 -26.43
N THR A 538 -4.70 -10.47 -26.44
CA THR A 538 -4.97 -11.25 -25.24
C THR A 538 -3.79 -12.00 -24.66
N ASP A 539 -2.55 -11.59 -24.96
CA ASP A 539 -1.36 -12.16 -24.34
C ASP A 539 -1.19 -11.70 -22.88
N GLU A 540 -0.55 -12.50 -22.05
CA GLU A 540 -0.42 -12.29 -20.60
C GLU A 540 0.20 -10.93 -20.24
N ASP A 541 1.13 -10.45 -21.05
CA ASP A 541 1.78 -9.16 -20.86
C ASP A 541 0.92 -7.94 -21.24
N HIS A 542 -0.32 -8.18 -21.67
CA HIS A 542 -1.33 -7.15 -21.92
C HIS A 542 -2.57 -7.29 -21.02
N ILE A 543 -2.86 -8.49 -20.48
CA ILE A 543 -4.13 -8.73 -19.79
C ILE A 543 -4.02 -9.16 -18.33
N SER A 544 -2.87 -9.69 -17.85
CA SER A 544 -2.78 -10.36 -16.55
C SER A 544 -3.24 -9.50 -15.37
N GLY A 545 -2.95 -8.21 -15.37
CA GLY A 545 -3.39 -7.27 -14.32
C GLY A 545 -4.85 -6.84 -14.49
N VAL A 546 -5.34 -6.71 -15.72
CA VAL A 546 -6.78 -6.43 -15.97
C VAL A 546 -7.62 -7.61 -15.51
N ARG A 547 -7.23 -8.84 -15.82
CA ARG A 547 -7.86 -10.07 -15.32
C ARG A 547 -7.92 -10.07 -13.81
N GLU A 548 -6.80 -9.80 -13.14
CA GLU A 548 -6.70 -9.70 -11.67
C GLU A 548 -7.67 -8.66 -11.10
N ILE A 549 -7.78 -7.49 -11.73
CA ILE A 549 -8.71 -6.43 -11.31
C ILE A 549 -10.17 -6.89 -11.45
N LEU A 550 -10.53 -7.54 -12.56
CA LEU A 550 -11.89 -8.07 -12.79
C LEU A 550 -12.24 -9.15 -11.76
N GLU A 551 -11.31 -10.04 -11.41
CA GLU A 551 -11.50 -11.04 -10.35
C GLU A 551 -11.75 -10.38 -8.98
N TYR A 552 -11.00 -9.30 -8.65
CA TYR A 552 -11.22 -8.57 -7.41
C TYR A 552 -12.56 -7.83 -7.40
N MET A 553 -13.00 -7.33 -8.54
CA MET A 553 -14.34 -6.73 -8.68
C MET A 553 -15.44 -7.79 -8.49
N GLU A 554 -15.29 -8.99 -9.09
CA GLU A 554 -16.23 -10.11 -8.92
C GLU A 554 -16.37 -10.50 -7.44
N LYS A 555 -15.23 -10.57 -6.72
CA LYS A 555 -15.21 -10.90 -5.28
C LYS A 555 -15.61 -9.71 -4.39
N GLY A 556 -15.87 -8.53 -4.94
CA GLY A 556 -16.19 -7.33 -4.18
C GLY A 556 -15.06 -6.84 -3.26
N LEU A 557 -13.80 -7.01 -3.67
CA LEU A 557 -12.60 -6.69 -2.87
C LEU A 557 -12.04 -5.28 -3.14
N ILE A 558 -12.54 -4.61 -4.17
CA ILE A 558 -12.12 -3.27 -4.58
C ILE A 558 -13.31 -2.39 -4.92
N SER A 559 -13.14 -1.09 -4.77
CA SER A 559 -14.17 -0.07 -5.03
C SER A 559 -14.12 0.51 -6.44
N LEU A 560 -13.08 0.16 -7.23
CA LEU A 560 -12.94 0.61 -8.62
C LEU A 560 -14.12 0.13 -9.44
N LYS A 561 -14.62 1.00 -10.33
CA LYS A 561 -15.65 0.67 -11.32
C LYS A 561 -15.09 0.86 -12.73
N ILE A 562 -15.49 -0.01 -13.62
CA ILE A 562 -15.16 0.03 -15.06
C ILE A 562 -16.48 0.08 -15.84
N GLY A 563 -16.59 1.02 -16.77
CA GLY A 563 -17.78 1.18 -17.61
C GLY A 563 -17.82 0.17 -18.74
N ASN A 564 -16.76 0.11 -19.53
CA ASN A 564 -16.70 -0.71 -20.74
C ASN A 564 -15.38 -1.49 -20.80
N LEU A 565 -15.44 -2.72 -21.31
CA LEU A 565 -14.29 -3.50 -21.73
C LEU A 565 -14.34 -3.64 -23.25
N ILE A 566 -13.30 -3.17 -23.93
CA ILE A 566 -13.21 -3.17 -25.39
C ILE A 566 -12.13 -4.17 -25.78
N LEU A 567 -12.55 -5.21 -26.50
CA LEU A 567 -11.72 -6.33 -26.92
C LEU A 567 -11.53 -6.33 -28.44
N PRO A 568 -10.46 -6.94 -28.99
CA PRO A 568 -10.27 -7.06 -30.43
C PRO A 568 -11.43 -7.82 -31.09
N GLY A 569 -11.92 -7.30 -32.24
CA GLY A 569 -13.02 -7.85 -33.00
C GLY A 569 -12.58 -8.98 -33.93
N ILE A 570 -12.16 -10.11 -33.37
CA ILE A 570 -11.66 -11.30 -34.07
C ILE A 570 -12.69 -12.41 -34.10
N SER A 571 -12.61 -13.26 -35.13
CA SER A 571 -13.59 -14.37 -35.35
C SER A 571 -13.30 -15.57 -34.46
N GLU A 572 -12.03 -15.97 -34.34
CA GLU A 572 -11.60 -17.05 -33.47
C GLU A 572 -11.12 -16.48 -32.15
N LYS A 573 -12.01 -16.51 -31.15
CA LYS A 573 -11.76 -15.95 -29.83
C LYS A 573 -10.87 -16.91 -29.01
N PRO A 574 -9.64 -16.53 -28.61
CA PRO A 574 -8.82 -17.32 -27.71
C PRO A 574 -9.50 -17.54 -26.35
N GLU A 575 -8.99 -18.50 -25.56
CA GLU A 575 -9.51 -18.80 -24.22
C GLU A 575 -9.46 -17.55 -23.31
N ALA A 576 -8.33 -16.84 -23.32
CA ALA A 576 -8.15 -15.61 -22.53
C ALA A 576 -9.15 -14.51 -22.90
N TRP A 577 -9.52 -14.39 -24.19
CA TRP A 577 -10.56 -13.47 -24.65
C TRP A 577 -11.94 -13.81 -24.02
N ARG A 578 -12.30 -15.10 -24.05
CA ARG A 578 -13.58 -15.59 -23.49
C ARG A 578 -13.62 -15.45 -21.96
N GLU A 579 -12.50 -15.68 -21.30
CA GLU A 579 -12.34 -15.51 -19.86
C GLU A 579 -12.58 -14.06 -19.45
N LEU A 580 -11.92 -13.09 -20.11
CA LEU A 580 -12.13 -11.66 -19.85
C LEU A 580 -13.57 -11.24 -20.09
N GLU A 581 -14.20 -11.70 -21.19
CA GLU A 581 -15.61 -11.43 -21.47
C GLU A 581 -16.51 -11.99 -20.35
N ALA A 582 -16.25 -13.21 -19.91
CA ALA A 582 -17.04 -13.86 -18.86
C ALA A 582 -16.90 -13.13 -17.51
N LEU A 583 -15.68 -12.75 -17.12
CA LEU A 583 -15.43 -11.98 -15.90
C LEU A 583 -16.10 -10.60 -15.96
N ALA A 584 -15.94 -9.88 -17.07
CA ALA A 584 -16.56 -8.56 -17.26
C ALA A 584 -18.11 -8.63 -17.17
N LYS A 585 -18.74 -9.63 -17.80
CA LYS A 585 -20.18 -9.85 -17.71
C LYS A 585 -20.65 -10.16 -16.29
N LYS A 586 -19.90 -10.96 -15.52
CA LYS A 586 -20.23 -11.27 -14.11
C LYS A 586 -20.26 -10.02 -13.22
N VAL A 587 -19.40 -9.04 -13.49
CA VAL A 587 -19.35 -7.78 -12.73
C VAL A 587 -20.19 -6.67 -13.33
N GLY A 588 -20.94 -6.96 -14.40
CA GLY A 588 -21.87 -6.02 -15.04
C GLY A 588 -21.19 -4.97 -15.92
N ILE A 589 -19.96 -5.24 -16.40
CA ILE A 589 -19.25 -4.38 -17.36
C ILE A 589 -19.77 -4.69 -18.77
N GLN A 590 -20.04 -3.63 -19.56
CA GLN A 590 -20.38 -3.78 -20.96
C GLN A 590 -19.15 -4.19 -21.77
N VAL A 591 -19.26 -5.30 -22.51
CA VAL A 591 -18.18 -5.76 -23.39
C VAL A 591 -18.53 -5.34 -24.83
N MET A 592 -17.55 -4.69 -25.46
CA MET A 592 -17.62 -4.23 -26.85
C MET A 592 -16.45 -4.81 -27.64
N THR A 593 -16.57 -4.89 -28.95
CA THR A 593 -15.45 -5.24 -29.84
C THR A 593 -15.02 -4.04 -30.64
N ALA A 594 -13.74 -3.93 -30.93
CA ALA A 594 -13.15 -2.89 -31.76
C ALA A 594 -12.68 -3.46 -33.10
N ASN A 595 -13.09 -2.83 -34.18
CA ASN A 595 -12.66 -3.16 -35.54
C ASN A 595 -12.31 -1.88 -36.29
N LYS A 596 -11.52 -2.00 -37.33
CA LYS A 596 -11.20 -0.89 -38.23
C LYS A 596 -12.45 -0.12 -38.68
N GLY A 597 -12.39 1.20 -38.49
CA GLY A 597 -13.47 2.12 -38.81
C GLY A 597 -14.44 2.38 -37.66
N ASP A 598 -14.29 1.71 -36.52
CA ASP A 598 -15.06 2.04 -35.32
C ASP A 598 -14.46 3.31 -34.67
N ASP A 599 -15.34 4.16 -34.15
CA ASP A 599 -14.99 5.38 -33.44
C ASP A 599 -15.60 5.38 -32.03
N PHE A 600 -14.77 5.60 -31.02
CA PHE A 600 -15.21 5.78 -29.65
C PHE A 600 -14.98 7.23 -29.22
N ARG A 601 -15.91 7.80 -28.48
CA ARG A 601 -15.77 9.13 -27.88
C ARG A 601 -15.70 9.01 -26.36
N ILE A 602 -14.64 9.54 -25.78
CA ILE A 602 -14.42 9.57 -24.33
C ILE A 602 -14.12 11.03 -23.97
N GLY A 603 -15.10 11.72 -23.36
CA GLY A 603 -15.02 13.16 -23.14
C GLY A 603 -14.75 13.93 -24.42
N ASP A 604 -13.71 14.78 -24.40
CA ASP A 604 -13.25 15.52 -25.57
C ASP A 604 -12.29 14.72 -26.47
N GLY A 605 -11.93 13.49 -26.08
CA GLY A 605 -11.09 12.60 -26.84
C GLY A 605 -11.88 11.77 -27.85
N ARG A 606 -11.33 11.59 -29.07
CA ARG A 606 -11.83 10.67 -30.09
C ARG A 606 -10.81 9.58 -30.33
N ILE A 607 -11.24 8.33 -30.28
CA ILE A 607 -10.45 7.13 -30.54
C ILE A 607 -10.94 6.52 -31.82
N SER A 608 -10.13 6.56 -32.88
CA SER A 608 -10.44 5.97 -34.18
C SER A 608 -9.66 4.66 -34.35
N VAL A 609 -10.35 3.55 -34.48
CA VAL A 609 -9.75 2.21 -34.60
C VAL A 609 -9.26 2.00 -36.02
N LEU A 610 -8.01 1.57 -36.16
CA LEU A 610 -7.30 1.35 -37.43
C LEU A 610 -7.05 -0.14 -37.71
N SER A 611 -7.04 -0.99 -36.70
CA SER A 611 -6.89 -2.46 -36.73
C SER A 611 -7.67 -3.06 -35.54
N PRO A 612 -8.15 -4.33 -35.63
CA PRO A 612 -8.09 -5.24 -36.76
C PRO A 612 -9.13 -4.96 -37.84
N GLU A 613 -8.94 -5.52 -39.04
CA GLU A 613 -9.96 -5.49 -40.10
C GLU A 613 -11.20 -6.25 -39.66
N LYS A 614 -12.39 -5.84 -40.15
CA LYS A 614 -13.64 -6.59 -39.90
C LYS A 614 -13.54 -8.03 -40.42
N GLY A 615 -13.72 -9.01 -39.53
CA GLY A 615 -13.60 -10.43 -39.86
C GLY A 615 -12.20 -11.00 -39.81
N ALA A 616 -11.24 -10.30 -39.14
CA ALA A 616 -9.94 -10.84 -38.83
C ALA A 616 -10.05 -12.21 -38.17
N SER A 617 -9.12 -13.14 -38.49
CA SER A 617 -9.20 -14.51 -37.99
C SER A 617 -8.94 -14.64 -36.52
N GLY A 618 -7.96 -13.91 -36.00
CA GLY A 618 -7.42 -14.07 -34.65
C GLY A 618 -6.36 -15.18 -34.55
N GLU A 619 -5.90 -15.74 -35.69
CA GLU A 619 -4.82 -16.73 -35.71
C GLU A 619 -3.49 -16.14 -35.25
N ASP A 620 -3.19 -14.92 -35.68
CA ASP A 620 -2.06 -14.14 -35.19
C ASP A 620 -2.58 -13.01 -34.29
N VAL A 621 -2.56 -13.22 -32.99
CA VAL A 621 -3.09 -12.28 -32.00
C VAL A 621 -2.35 -10.95 -32.01
N ASN A 622 -1.08 -10.92 -32.41
CA ASN A 622 -0.28 -9.70 -32.50
C ASN A 622 -0.64 -8.89 -33.75
N GLU A 623 -0.70 -9.50 -34.92
CA GLU A 623 -1.07 -8.82 -36.17
C GLU A 623 -2.55 -8.38 -36.17
N ASP A 624 -3.43 -9.11 -35.49
CA ASP A 624 -4.86 -8.77 -35.30
C ASP A 624 -5.10 -7.92 -34.03
N ALA A 625 -4.07 -7.30 -33.47
CA ALA A 625 -4.21 -6.43 -32.30
C ALA A 625 -4.96 -5.13 -32.64
N VAL A 626 -5.61 -4.56 -31.62
CA VAL A 626 -6.27 -3.26 -31.75
C VAL A 626 -5.24 -2.15 -31.85
N VAL A 627 -5.19 -1.52 -33.00
CA VAL A 627 -4.45 -0.27 -33.25
C VAL A 627 -5.44 0.89 -33.31
N PHE A 628 -5.17 1.96 -32.60
CA PHE A 628 -6.05 3.12 -32.65
C PHE A 628 -5.29 4.44 -32.56
N LEU A 629 -5.89 5.49 -33.10
CA LEU A 629 -5.45 6.86 -33.02
C LEU A 629 -6.34 7.62 -32.03
N LEU A 630 -5.73 8.14 -30.97
CA LEU A 630 -6.35 9.08 -30.04
C LEU A 630 -6.18 10.50 -30.58
N SER A 631 -7.26 11.23 -30.76
CA SER A 631 -7.27 12.64 -31.15
C SER A 631 -7.86 13.48 -30.03
N TYR A 632 -7.11 14.50 -29.58
CA TYR A 632 -7.55 15.47 -28.58
C TYR A 632 -7.13 16.87 -29.04
N LYS A 633 -8.09 17.69 -29.48
CA LYS A 633 -7.82 18.97 -30.16
C LYS A 633 -6.86 18.75 -31.35
N ASN A 634 -5.64 19.31 -31.32
CA ASN A 634 -4.63 19.11 -32.36
C ASN A 634 -3.67 17.95 -32.05
N PHE A 635 -3.69 17.41 -30.82
CA PHE A 635 -2.84 16.29 -30.42
C PHE A 635 -3.31 14.97 -31.03
N ARG A 636 -2.34 14.15 -31.45
CA ARG A 636 -2.55 12.82 -32.03
C ARG A 636 -1.62 11.82 -31.36
N GLY A 637 -2.20 10.82 -30.71
CA GLY A 637 -1.46 9.72 -30.07
C GLY A 637 -1.78 8.39 -30.73
N LEU A 638 -0.76 7.67 -31.18
CA LEU A 638 -0.92 6.34 -31.81
C LEU A 638 -0.56 5.24 -30.83
N PHE A 639 -1.48 4.29 -30.68
CA PHE A 639 -1.32 3.08 -29.87
C PHE A 639 -1.35 1.88 -30.80
N THR A 640 -0.25 1.11 -30.82
CA THR A 640 -0.05 0.07 -31.84
C THR A 640 -0.17 -1.34 -31.28
N GLY A 641 -0.34 -1.51 -29.95
CA GLY A 641 -0.22 -2.84 -29.35
C GLY A 641 1.10 -3.50 -29.76
N ASP A 642 1.03 -4.76 -30.15
CA ASP A 642 2.21 -5.55 -30.54
C ASP A 642 2.24 -5.91 -32.03
N VAL A 643 1.55 -5.09 -32.88
CA VAL A 643 1.54 -5.32 -34.34
C VAL A 643 2.95 -5.26 -34.93
N GLY A 644 3.17 -6.11 -35.91
CA GLY A 644 4.40 -6.20 -36.66
C GLY A 644 4.37 -5.46 -38.00
N GLU A 645 5.35 -5.76 -38.84
CA GLU A 645 5.57 -5.12 -40.14
C GLU A 645 4.37 -5.23 -41.11
N GLU A 646 3.64 -6.35 -41.07
CA GLU A 646 2.51 -6.57 -41.99
C GLU A 646 1.38 -5.58 -41.75
N THR A 647 0.97 -5.43 -40.51
CA THR A 647 -0.09 -4.49 -40.14
C THR A 647 0.40 -3.05 -40.29
N GLU A 648 1.65 -2.72 -39.93
CA GLU A 648 2.21 -1.40 -40.18
C GLU A 648 2.15 -0.98 -41.66
N LYS A 649 2.45 -1.88 -42.60
CA LYS A 649 2.32 -1.62 -44.05
C LYS A 649 0.88 -1.28 -44.47
N LYS A 650 -0.12 -1.99 -43.91
CA LYS A 650 -1.54 -1.70 -44.19
C LYS A 650 -1.94 -0.32 -43.69
N LEU A 651 -1.33 0.14 -42.57
CA LEU A 651 -1.63 1.43 -41.95
C LEU A 651 -1.01 2.64 -42.67
N LEU A 652 0.03 2.46 -43.48
CA LEU A 652 0.73 3.57 -44.19
C LEU A 652 -0.20 4.47 -45.00
N SER A 653 -1.28 3.92 -45.55
CA SER A 653 -2.21 4.65 -46.39
C SER A 653 -3.14 5.59 -45.62
N VAL A 654 -3.38 5.32 -44.34
CA VAL A 654 -4.34 6.04 -43.50
C VAL A 654 -3.68 6.92 -42.44
N LEU A 655 -2.41 6.69 -42.13
CA LEU A 655 -1.68 7.42 -41.10
C LEU A 655 -1.07 8.73 -41.64
N THR A 656 -0.94 9.68 -40.72
CA THR A 656 -0.25 10.97 -40.88
C THR A 656 0.63 11.20 -39.67
N ASP A 657 1.34 12.32 -39.61
CA ASP A 657 2.19 12.71 -38.47
C ASP A 657 1.43 12.57 -37.14
N VAL A 658 2.12 12.09 -36.09
CA VAL A 658 1.58 11.95 -34.73
C VAL A 658 2.51 12.61 -33.72
N ASP A 659 1.95 13.07 -32.59
CA ASP A 659 2.74 13.69 -31.52
C ASP A 659 3.27 12.62 -30.54
N PHE A 660 2.53 11.55 -30.36
CA PHE A 660 2.85 10.45 -29.44
C PHE A 660 2.74 9.08 -30.12
N LEU A 661 3.74 8.24 -29.89
CA LEU A 661 3.74 6.84 -30.27
C LEU A 661 3.98 5.94 -29.04
N LYS A 662 3.05 5.03 -28.74
CA LYS A 662 3.38 3.85 -27.98
C LYS A 662 4.05 2.85 -28.91
N VAL A 663 5.34 2.64 -28.70
CA VAL A 663 6.17 1.81 -29.57
C VAL A 663 5.66 0.36 -29.54
N GLY A 664 5.43 -0.21 -30.73
CA GLY A 664 4.88 -1.52 -30.88
C GLY A 664 5.80 -2.63 -30.35
N HIS A 665 5.19 -3.68 -29.82
CA HIS A 665 5.82 -4.92 -29.40
C HIS A 665 7.06 -4.70 -28.53
N HIS A 666 6.93 -3.79 -27.54
CA HIS A 666 7.95 -3.42 -26.56
C HIS A 666 9.31 -3.01 -27.17
N GLY A 667 9.30 -2.56 -28.45
CA GLY A 667 10.49 -2.23 -29.20
C GLY A 667 11.17 -3.43 -29.88
N SER A 668 10.41 -4.43 -30.27
CA SER A 668 10.86 -5.58 -31.07
C SER A 668 11.54 -5.13 -32.38
N GLY A 669 12.48 -5.90 -32.86
CA GLY A 669 13.11 -5.68 -34.18
C GLY A 669 12.14 -5.80 -35.35
N TYR A 670 11.04 -6.51 -35.18
CA TYR A 670 10.01 -6.79 -36.20
C TYR A 670 8.88 -5.78 -36.26
N SER A 671 8.89 -4.75 -35.40
CA SER A 671 7.91 -3.67 -35.36
C SER A 671 8.60 -2.30 -35.48
N SER A 672 7.83 -1.23 -35.61
CA SER A 672 8.31 0.14 -35.78
C SER A 672 9.31 0.26 -36.93
N THR A 673 8.86 -0.17 -38.13
CA THR A 673 9.67 -0.14 -39.36
C THR A 673 10.05 1.28 -39.76
N GLN A 674 11.15 1.45 -40.48
CA GLN A 674 11.58 2.79 -40.90
C GLN A 674 10.51 3.49 -41.77
N ALA A 675 9.86 2.76 -42.69
CA ALA A 675 8.81 3.32 -43.53
C ALA A 675 7.62 3.82 -42.72
N PHE A 676 7.26 3.06 -41.66
CA PHE A 676 6.20 3.45 -40.74
C PHE A 676 6.59 4.72 -39.94
N LEU A 677 7.77 4.77 -39.37
CA LEU A 677 8.27 5.91 -38.61
C LEU A 677 8.46 7.16 -39.46
N ASP A 678 8.97 7.02 -40.70
CA ASP A 678 9.10 8.14 -41.65
C ASP A 678 7.72 8.71 -42.06
N LYS A 679 6.68 7.89 -41.99
CA LYS A 679 5.29 8.30 -42.27
C LYS A 679 4.66 9.04 -41.11
N ILE A 680 4.83 8.57 -39.88
CA ILE A 680 4.14 9.10 -38.69
C ILE A 680 4.97 10.16 -37.95
N LYS A 681 6.28 10.19 -38.06
CA LYS A 681 7.23 11.15 -37.45
C LYS A 681 6.89 11.52 -36.01
N PRO A 682 6.88 10.58 -35.08
CA PRO A 682 6.41 10.84 -33.73
C PRO A 682 7.34 11.81 -33.01
N GLU A 683 6.78 12.85 -32.33
CA GLU A 683 7.54 13.75 -31.49
C GLU A 683 8.09 13.02 -30.26
N VAL A 684 7.24 12.22 -29.60
CA VAL A 684 7.58 11.43 -28.42
C VAL A 684 7.21 9.97 -28.65
N SER A 685 8.16 9.08 -28.42
CA SER A 685 7.95 7.62 -28.46
C SER A 685 8.23 7.00 -27.10
N VAL A 686 7.32 6.20 -26.57
CA VAL A 686 7.50 5.50 -25.29
C VAL A 686 7.61 4.01 -25.52
N ILE A 687 8.70 3.43 -24.99
CA ILE A 687 8.94 1.98 -24.97
C ILE A 687 8.68 1.47 -23.57
N SER A 688 7.73 0.55 -23.44
CA SER A 688 7.44 -0.18 -22.21
C SER A 688 8.10 -1.53 -22.25
N CYS A 689 9.11 -1.75 -21.42
CA CYS A 689 9.85 -3.02 -21.37
C CYS A 689 10.60 -3.15 -20.03
N SER A 690 11.12 -4.35 -19.76
CA SER A 690 11.94 -4.66 -18.58
C SER A 690 13.43 -4.63 -18.90
N GLU A 691 14.27 -4.17 -17.96
CA GLU A 691 15.74 -4.30 -18.07
C GLU A 691 16.18 -5.77 -18.17
N SER A 692 15.45 -6.65 -17.47
CA SER A 692 15.74 -8.09 -17.43
C SER A 692 14.65 -8.85 -18.18
N ASN A 693 14.63 -8.77 -19.53
CA ASN A 693 13.77 -9.57 -20.38
C ASN A 693 14.59 -10.59 -21.19
N THR A 694 13.96 -11.70 -21.54
CA THR A 694 14.58 -12.78 -22.34
C THR A 694 14.45 -12.57 -23.85
N TYR A 695 13.68 -11.55 -24.26
CA TYR A 695 13.37 -11.28 -25.66
C TYR A 695 14.37 -10.37 -26.34
N GLY A 696 15.28 -9.73 -25.58
CA GLY A 696 16.23 -8.74 -26.10
C GLY A 696 15.57 -7.40 -26.49
N HIS A 697 14.43 -7.08 -25.92
CA HIS A 697 13.72 -5.82 -26.13
C HIS A 697 14.22 -4.71 -25.19
N PRO A 698 14.32 -3.44 -25.65
CA PRO A 698 14.15 -3.01 -27.04
C PRO A 698 15.34 -3.39 -27.92
N SER A 699 15.05 -3.75 -29.17
CA SER A 699 16.08 -4.07 -30.17
C SER A 699 16.92 -2.82 -30.50
N PRO A 700 18.25 -2.95 -30.60
CA PRO A 700 19.11 -1.85 -31.01
C PRO A 700 18.71 -1.23 -32.37
N GLU A 701 18.19 -2.05 -33.29
CA GLU A 701 17.70 -1.61 -34.59
C GLU A 701 16.48 -0.71 -34.46
N THR A 702 15.53 -1.05 -33.60
CA THR A 702 14.34 -0.26 -33.36
C THR A 702 14.69 1.08 -32.71
N ILE A 703 15.62 1.09 -31.77
CA ILE A 703 16.11 2.34 -31.16
C ILE A 703 16.72 3.24 -32.23
N LYS A 704 17.60 2.71 -33.10
CA LYS A 704 18.21 3.47 -34.18
C LYS A 704 17.17 4.04 -35.17
N ARG A 705 16.12 3.27 -35.50
CA ARG A 705 15.04 3.73 -36.39
C ARG A 705 14.26 4.89 -35.75
N LEU A 706 13.95 4.79 -34.46
CA LEU A 706 13.28 5.86 -33.71
C LEU A 706 14.12 7.14 -33.62
N GLU A 707 15.40 7.00 -33.30
CA GLU A 707 16.34 8.14 -33.26
C GLU A 707 16.49 8.79 -34.64
N LYS A 708 16.56 8.00 -35.71
CA LYS A 708 16.64 8.50 -37.09
C LYS A 708 15.37 9.24 -37.53
N SER A 709 14.20 8.84 -37.00
CA SER A 709 12.93 9.58 -37.25
C SER A 709 12.85 10.91 -36.53
N GLY A 710 13.82 11.23 -35.66
CA GLY A 710 13.85 12.45 -34.85
C GLY A 710 12.99 12.41 -33.59
N SER A 711 12.47 11.23 -33.23
CA SER A 711 11.62 11.07 -32.06
C SER A 711 12.41 11.13 -30.75
N ARG A 712 11.84 11.79 -29.76
CA ARG A 712 12.29 11.70 -28.37
C ARG A 712 11.87 10.36 -27.77
N VAL A 713 12.83 9.46 -27.53
CA VAL A 713 12.56 8.10 -27.02
C VAL A 713 12.65 8.06 -25.50
N GLU A 714 11.59 7.60 -24.86
CA GLU A 714 11.49 7.40 -23.41
C GLU A 714 11.31 5.91 -23.09
N TYR A 715 11.83 5.47 -21.93
CA TYR A 715 11.83 4.07 -21.53
C TYR A 715 11.28 3.91 -20.11
N THR A 716 10.26 3.07 -19.93
CA THR A 716 9.75 2.78 -18.58
C THR A 716 10.80 2.10 -17.70
N MET A 717 11.62 1.21 -18.27
CA MET A 717 12.69 0.51 -17.54
C MET A 717 13.74 1.46 -16.94
N LYS A 718 13.99 2.63 -17.56
CA LYS A 718 14.97 3.62 -17.07
C LYS A 718 14.33 4.65 -16.15
N SER A 719 13.17 5.15 -16.52
CA SER A 719 12.55 6.34 -15.94
C SER A 719 11.41 6.03 -14.94
N GLY A 720 11.06 4.74 -14.73
CA GLY A 720 9.81 4.39 -14.09
C GLY A 720 8.63 4.79 -14.98
N ALA A 721 7.47 5.08 -14.41
CA ALA A 721 6.33 5.56 -15.17
C ALA A 721 6.67 6.82 -15.98
N VAL A 722 6.28 6.85 -17.24
CA VAL A 722 6.44 7.97 -18.15
C VAL A 722 5.08 8.58 -18.44
N THR A 723 4.92 9.86 -18.10
CA THR A 723 3.68 10.61 -18.38
C THR A 723 3.93 11.62 -19.49
N VAL A 724 3.22 11.47 -20.60
CA VAL A 724 3.11 12.45 -21.67
C VAL A 724 1.88 13.31 -21.39
N PHE A 725 2.02 14.60 -21.36
CA PHE A 725 0.91 15.52 -21.08
C PHE A 725 0.81 16.61 -22.15
N THR A 726 -0.43 17.03 -22.46
CA THR A 726 -0.69 18.01 -23.50
C THR A 726 -1.90 18.90 -23.19
N ASP A 727 -1.83 20.15 -23.64
CA ASP A 727 -2.96 21.08 -23.71
C ASP A 727 -3.73 20.97 -25.04
N GLY A 728 -3.27 20.09 -25.93
CA GLY A 728 -3.73 19.89 -27.28
C GLY A 728 -2.93 20.63 -28.36
N LYS A 729 -1.84 21.32 -27.97
CA LYS A 729 -0.88 21.98 -28.90
C LYS A 729 0.56 21.65 -28.54
N ASN A 730 0.89 21.72 -27.26
CA ASN A 730 2.23 21.46 -26.76
C ASN A 730 2.27 20.11 -26.12
N VAL A 731 3.37 19.39 -26.30
CA VAL A 731 3.60 18.08 -25.68
C VAL A 731 4.73 18.20 -24.69
N GLY A 732 4.50 17.71 -23.47
CA GLY A 732 5.52 17.63 -22.43
C GLY A 732 5.66 16.21 -21.92
N VAL A 733 6.82 15.89 -21.34
CA VAL A 733 7.10 14.57 -20.77
C VAL A 733 7.60 14.73 -19.35
N ARG A 734 6.99 13.94 -18.45
CA ARG A 734 7.37 13.85 -17.04
C ARG A 734 7.75 12.40 -16.73
N ARG A 735 8.92 12.19 -16.14
CA ARG A 735 9.42 10.91 -15.68
C ARG A 735 9.17 10.79 -14.18
N PHE A 736 8.78 9.61 -13.72
CA PHE A 736 8.52 9.40 -12.30
C PHE A 736 9.82 9.29 -11.48
N SER A 737 10.79 8.53 -11.99
CA SER A 737 12.15 8.50 -11.44
C SER A 737 13.07 9.29 -12.36
N PRO A 738 13.82 10.30 -11.89
CA PRO A 738 14.87 10.89 -12.70
C PRO A 738 15.91 9.82 -13.01
N SER A 739 16.23 9.67 -14.29
CA SER A 739 17.28 8.76 -14.79
C SER A 739 18.66 9.20 -14.29
#